data_a1736e688e1d4331b62ea165111abc54
#
_entry.id   a1736e688e1d4331b62ea165111abc54
#
_cell.length_a   1.000
_cell.length_b   1.000
_cell.length_c   1.000
_cell.angle_alpha   90.00
_cell.angle_beta   90.00
_cell.angle_gamma   90.00
#
_symmetry.space_group_name_H-M   'P 1'
#
loop_
_entity.id
_entity.type
_entity.pdbx_description
1 polymer ?
#
loop_
_entity_poly.entity_id
_entity_poly.type
_entity_poly.pdbx_seq_one_letter_code
_entity_poly.pdbx_strand_id
1 'polypeptide(L)'
;MPQARYDFDARKPYRSNIPRPAQLLGYEAGDTHSTYREQEKTLLAIAAAAKDRVRVFEIGVSVEGRPLRLFAVSSPENLAKLDALRASNLKLSDPRTQSRAEADKTAKSAPAFVWINHCIHGDESASFESAMWLLYTLAASDTPEIKSTLANSVVLINPVFNPDGHERFTVYNNSLALGIAEGDTLELRQPWGVSGRYNHFRFDMNRDKISQSQPETQAESAAFLAWKPQVFVDQHGQVENYFFPPNSDPVNREADGKHIEDWTSVFGKANAAAFDRYGWQYVTRERFDLYYPGYLDSWTTLSGAIGMTYETDEGGRLAKKRSDGSLITLRDGIAHHFEAALATIIAAAKNRERLLSDYVQYRRSALTNAETDPMKRVVILPGTDPERLGALALRLQRSGIEVSVTASAFTSEKAHPYLTHGGKPAVQKQSFPAGSLVIELAQPQGRLAKTLLEPTTPLSDAFLKAQFAKRLSNLKKNDAEQTDDYDFYDITAWSLPFAFDLAAFWTEDTTPPKTQSLVAPIKPTLLPENALPPAYLISYDRENAAILALRLLEKGYRVGSMTKPGKAGGITLERGSFVVRSERNPESLHKVLRQLATELGVPLIPLSSAYTDEASVGLGSEFLKSLKRPRIAVVADDMVSLTGYGSVWHFLERELGVKFTPIRLRSLRGETLSTFNVVIFPEGFGYSGALGKPGVDALREWVAGGGALIGLASGGTWFTEKDANLTAATLVGADKEPKPEDKDKPKTPEEREKEREKKPTSLPGALFRARLNREHFLGFGYGQEELVFPLMGDIFLKPTTKGTNAVTFAKSNLLVSGFAWEGNTERLLAETAAVIDEPTGAGHVLLYLSDPTFRNLWRGLNRLLINGILFGPSRTYGDE
;
A
#
# COMPACT_ATOMS: atom_id res chain seq x y z
N MET A 1 -33.10 31.08 -4.75
CA MET A 1 -32.21 32.21 -5.07
C MET A 1 -30.85 31.63 -5.36
N PRO A 2 -30.12 32.11 -6.37
CA PRO A 2 -28.74 31.61 -6.57
C PRO A 2 -27.95 31.89 -5.29
N GLN A 3 -27.22 30.90 -4.80
CA GLN A 3 -26.37 31.02 -3.63
C GLN A 3 -25.33 32.14 -3.89
N ALA A 4 -25.16 33.07 -2.96
CA ALA A 4 -24.22 34.15 -3.14
C ALA A 4 -22.80 33.58 -3.27
N ARG A 5 -22.04 34.04 -4.27
CA ARG A 5 -20.66 33.62 -4.53
C ARG A 5 -19.80 33.85 -3.28
N TYR A 6 -19.11 32.83 -2.79
CA TYR A 6 -18.28 32.93 -1.58
C TYR A 6 -17.18 34.01 -1.73
N ASP A 7 -17.04 34.87 -0.70
CA ASP A 7 -16.04 35.94 -0.65
C ASP A 7 -14.78 35.50 0.13
N PHE A 8 -13.73 35.14 -0.60
CA PHE A 8 -12.43 34.79 0.00
C PHE A 8 -11.74 35.99 0.69
N ASP A 9 -12.19 37.22 0.44
CA ASP A 9 -11.65 38.43 1.06
C ASP A 9 -12.46 38.91 2.29
N ALA A 10 -13.33 38.06 2.83
CA ALA A 10 -14.20 38.41 3.97
C ALA A 10 -13.43 38.73 5.27
N ARG A 11 -12.17 38.32 5.40
CA ARG A 11 -11.36 38.47 6.63
C ARG A 11 -10.45 39.68 6.59
N LYS A 12 -11.01 40.83 6.22
CA LYS A 12 -10.31 42.14 6.23
C LYS A 12 -10.11 42.65 7.66
N PRO A 13 -9.05 43.47 7.91
CA PRO A 13 -8.09 44.00 6.93
C PRO A 13 -7.00 43.02 6.55
N TYR A 14 -6.54 43.04 5.30
CA TYR A 14 -5.36 42.34 4.83
C TYR A 14 -4.17 43.32 4.66
N ARG A 15 -2.97 42.76 4.88
CA ARG A 15 -1.70 43.47 4.66
C ARG A 15 -1.49 43.69 3.18
N SER A 16 -1.39 44.98 2.78
CA SER A 16 -1.37 45.36 1.36
C SER A 16 -0.13 44.94 0.57
N ASN A 17 0.95 44.64 1.28
CA ASN A 17 2.21 44.17 0.67
C ASN A 17 2.20 42.63 0.37
N ILE A 18 1.20 41.88 0.80
CA ILE A 18 1.07 40.43 0.51
C ILE A 18 0.20 40.26 -0.74
N PRO A 19 0.72 39.65 -1.82
CA PRO A 19 -0.05 39.54 -3.05
C PRO A 19 -1.19 38.51 -2.87
N ARG A 20 -2.37 38.84 -3.38
CA ARG A 20 -3.54 37.97 -3.42
C ARG A 20 -3.34 36.89 -4.50
N PRO A 21 -3.77 35.63 -4.28
CA PRO A 21 -3.61 34.57 -5.28
C PRO A 21 -4.06 34.95 -6.68
N ALA A 22 -5.26 35.50 -6.83
CA ALA A 22 -5.78 35.89 -8.12
C ALA A 22 -4.95 36.99 -8.86
N GLN A 23 -4.21 37.83 -8.12
CA GLN A 23 -3.29 38.83 -8.74
C GLN A 23 -2.07 38.16 -9.37
N LEU A 24 -1.65 37.01 -8.84
CA LEU A 24 -0.51 36.25 -9.32
C LEU A 24 -0.88 35.27 -10.43
N LEU A 25 -2.08 34.70 -10.35
CA LEU A 25 -2.62 33.72 -11.30
C LEU A 25 -3.22 34.37 -12.54
N GLY A 26 -3.88 35.55 -12.39
CA GLY A 26 -4.63 36.21 -13.44
C GLY A 26 -6.08 35.75 -13.58
N TYR A 27 -6.55 34.90 -12.69
CA TYR A 27 -7.93 34.39 -12.63
C TYR A 27 -8.37 34.20 -11.16
N GLU A 28 -9.67 34.06 -10.92
CA GLU A 28 -10.24 33.84 -9.60
C GLU A 28 -10.32 32.34 -9.24
N ALA A 29 -10.49 32.06 -7.94
CA ALA A 29 -10.66 30.71 -7.44
C ALA A 29 -11.80 29.98 -8.18
N GLY A 30 -11.50 28.83 -8.77
CA GLY A 30 -12.45 27.95 -9.44
C GLY A 30 -12.79 28.30 -10.87
N ASP A 31 -12.15 29.34 -11.45
CA ASP A 31 -12.35 29.68 -12.87
C ASP A 31 -11.64 28.66 -13.81
N THR A 32 -10.56 28.04 -13.34
CA THR A 32 -9.81 27.00 -14.01
C THR A 32 -9.03 26.19 -12.97
N HIS A 33 -8.43 25.06 -13.39
CA HIS A 33 -7.52 24.29 -12.54
C HIS A 33 -6.11 24.89 -12.63
N SER A 34 -5.52 25.26 -11.48
CA SER A 34 -4.13 25.74 -11.42
C SER A 34 -3.15 24.58 -11.61
N THR A 35 -2.09 24.79 -12.38
CA THR A 35 -0.99 23.82 -12.50
C THR A 35 -0.12 23.80 -11.24
N TYR A 36 0.68 22.74 -11.05
CA TYR A 36 1.66 22.70 -9.96
C TYR A 36 2.57 23.94 -9.95
N ARG A 37 3.04 24.37 -11.13
CA ARG A 37 3.92 25.51 -11.26
C ARG A 37 3.25 26.84 -10.86
N GLU A 38 1.99 27.02 -11.19
CA GLU A 38 1.23 28.23 -10.81
C GLU A 38 1.00 28.28 -9.31
N GLN A 39 0.63 27.16 -8.68
CA GLN A 39 0.50 27.07 -7.23
C GLN A 39 1.85 27.34 -6.55
N GLU A 40 2.93 26.66 -6.97
CA GLU A 40 4.28 26.83 -6.42
C GLU A 40 4.72 28.31 -6.46
N LYS A 41 4.60 28.95 -7.63
CA LYS A 41 4.92 30.37 -7.81
C LYS A 41 4.10 31.28 -6.89
N THR A 42 2.82 31.01 -6.76
CA THR A 42 1.89 31.77 -5.91
C THR A 42 2.25 31.64 -4.43
N LEU A 43 2.42 30.43 -3.95
CA LEU A 43 2.76 30.17 -2.54
C LEU A 43 4.12 30.75 -2.16
N LEU A 44 5.13 30.62 -3.02
CA LEU A 44 6.47 31.17 -2.78
C LEU A 44 6.46 32.70 -2.80
N ALA A 45 5.65 33.35 -3.65
CA ALA A 45 5.50 34.80 -3.68
C ALA A 45 4.84 35.32 -2.39
N ILE A 46 3.78 34.67 -1.91
CA ILE A 46 3.14 34.98 -0.63
C ILE A 46 4.13 34.81 0.53
N ALA A 47 4.84 33.69 0.58
CA ALA A 47 5.83 33.43 1.63
C ALA A 47 6.99 34.42 1.62
N ALA A 48 7.46 34.83 0.43
CA ALA A 48 8.52 35.84 0.29
C ALA A 48 8.08 37.23 0.78
N ALA A 49 6.79 37.57 0.59
CA ALA A 49 6.22 38.84 1.07
C ALA A 49 5.88 38.81 2.58
N ALA A 50 5.65 37.63 3.18
CA ALA A 50 5.23 37.43 4.57
C ALA A 50 6.29 36.71 5.41
N LYS A 51 7.57 37.00 5.25
CA LYS A 51 8.69 36.32 5.93
C LYS A 51 8.59 36.34 7.47
N ASP A 52 7.87 37.28 8.03
CA ASP A 52 7.60 37.39 9.45
C ASP A 52 6.54 36.40 9.96
N ARG A 53 5.69 35.86 9.04
CA ARG A 53 4.63 34.89 9.38
C ARG A 53 4.78 33.53 8.71
N VAL A 54 5.61 33.42 7.68
CA VAL A 54 5.73 32.19 6.87
C VAL A 54 7.18 31.78 6.74
N ARG A 55 7.45 30.47 6.99
CA ARG A 55 8.73 29.84 6.68
C ARG A 55 8.49 28.62 5.80
N VAL A 56 9.33 28.42 4.80
CA VAL A 56 9.21 27.34 3.80
C VAL A 56 10.28 26.30 4.05
N PHE A 57 9.92 25.02 3.98
CA PHE A 57 10.81 23.86 4.05
C PHE A 57 10.62 23.00 2.81
N GLU A 58 11.70 22.56 2.21
CA GLU A 58 11.67 21.49 1.21
C GLU A 58 11.78 20.17 1.95
N ILE A 59 10.80 19.26 1.79
CA ILE A 59 10.72 18.00 2.52
C ILE A 59 11.09 16.79 1.65
N GLY A 60 11.16 16.96 0.34
CA GLY A 60 11.54 15.91 -0.61
C GLY A 60 11.22 16.30 -2.05
N VAL A 61 11.23 15.29 -2.91
CA VAL A 61 10.87 15.42 -4.33
C VAL A 61 9.97 14.25 -4.74
N SER A 62 9.06 14.49 -5.68
CA SER A 62 8.23 13.45 -6.28
C SER A 62 9.03 12.54 -7.20
N VAL A 63 8.42 11.46 -7.69
CA VAL A 63 9.05 10.56 -8.67
C VAL A 63 9.49 11.32 -9.93
N GLU A 64 8.70 12.31 -10.38
CA GLU A 64 9.00 13.12 -11.58
C GLU A 64 9.88 14.34 -11.26
N GLY A 65 10.42 14.44 -10.04
CA GLY A 65 11.38 15.48 -9.65
C GLY A 65 10.77 16.81 -9.22
N ARG A 66 9.46 16.88 -8.94
CA ARG A 66 8.80 18.09 -8.43
C ARG A 66 9.09 18.25 -6.92
N PRO A 67 9.57 19.43 -6.47
CA PRO A 67 9.80 19.68 -5.05
C PRO A 67 8.54 19.55 -4.20
N LEU A 68 8.64 18.83 -3.08
CA LEU A 68 7.60 18.76 -2.05
C LEU A 68 7.93 19.75 -0.95
N ARG A 69 7.00 20.66 -0.63
CA ARG A 69 7.23 21.74 0.31
C ARG A 69 6.22 21.75 1.45
N LEU A 70 6.70 22.21 2.60
CA LEU A 70 5.91 22.43 3.79
C LEU A 70 6.02 23.90 4.18
N PHE A 71 4.90 24.58 4.37
CA PHE A 71 4.82 25.97 4.80
C PHE A 71 4.43 26.03 6.27
N ALA A 72 5.31 26.53 7.12
CA ALA A 72 5.01 26.77 8.53
C ALA A 72 4.55 28.23 8.70
N VAL A 73 3.35 28.40 9.24
CA VAL A 73 2.72 29.70 9.43
C VAL A 73 2.40 29.92 10.90
N SER A 74 2.84 31.05 11.48
CA SER A 74 2.56 31.40 12.87
C SER A 74 2.75 32.91 13.11
N SER A 75 2.59 33.37 14.35
CA SER A 75 2.92 34.76 14.70
C SER A 75 4.42 35.05 14.52
N PRO A 76 4.81 36.30 14.32
CA PRO A 76 6.23 36.68 14.23
C PRO A 76 7.06 36.20 15.43
N GLU A 77 6.49 36.27 16.63
CA GLU A 77 7.14 35.83 17.87
C GLU A 77 7.36 34.34 17.92
N ASN A 78 6.43 33.56 17.40
CA ASN A 78 6.57 32.09 17.31
C ASN A 78 7.58 31.71 16.23
N LEU A 79 7.53 32.35 15.05
CA LEU A 79 8.48 32.06 13.96
C LEU A 79 9.92 32.42 14.31
N ALA A 80 10.14 33.46 15.11
CA ALA A 80 11.48 33.84 15.58
C ALA A 80 12.13 32.73 16.45
N LYS A 81 11.33 31.88 17.09
CA LYS A 81 11.78 30.76 17.92
C LYS A 81 11.27 29.41 17.43
N LEU A 82 10.94 29.27 16.13
CA LEU A 82 10.29 28.09 15.57
C LEU A 82 11.05 26.79 15.85
N ASP A 83 12.38 26.80 15.73
CA ASP A 83 13.21 25.62 15.97
C ASP A 83 13.17 25.17 17.44
N ALA A 84 13.14 26.13 18.36
CA ALA A 84 12.99 25.85 19.79
C ALA A 84 11.59 25.31 20.13
N LEU A 85 10.54 25.85 19.49
CA LEU A 85 9.16 25.32 19.61
C LEU A 85 9.06 23.90 19.08
N ARG A 86 9.65 23.63 17.92
CA ARG A 86 9.70 22.27 17.35
C ARG A 86 10.45 21.31 18.26
N ALA A 87 11.61 21.69 18.77
CA ALA A 87 12.36 20.85 19.71
C ALA A 87 11.58 20.58 21.01
N SER A 88 10.85 21.57 21.51
CA SER A 88 9.97 21.42 22.66
C SER A 88 8.80 20.47 22.37
N ASN A 89 8.19 20.57 21.19
CA ASN A 89 7.12 19.69 20.76
C ASN A 89 7.58 18.23 20.61
N LEU A 90 8.79 18.00 20.08
CA LEU A 90 9.40 16.68 20.02
C LEU A 90 9.60 16.07 21.42
N LYS A 91 9.99 16.86 22.41
CA LYS A 91 10.04 16.40 23.81
C LYS A 91 8.66 16.02 24.36
N LEU A 92 7.61 16.79 24.05
CA LEU A 92 6.24 16.44 24.42
C LEU A 92 5.78 15.11 23.81
N SER A 93 6.27 14.80 22.62
CA SER A 93 5.91 13.56 21.90
C SER A 93 6.57 12.30 22.44
N ASP A 94 7.63 12.43 23.28
CA ASP A 94 8.29 11.30 23.94
C ASP A 94 8.27 11.47 25.48
N PRO A 95 7.33 10.80 26.15
CA PRO A 95 7.15 10.91 27.60
C PRO A 95 8.34 10.47 28.44
N ARG A 96 9.35 9.83 27.85
CA ARG A 96 10.58 9.40 28.53
C ARG A 96 11.60 10.54 28.68
N THR A 97 11.46 11.61 27.90
CA THR A 97 12.45 12.70 27.82
C THR A 97 12.25 13.82 28.85
N GLN A 98 11.10 13.82 29.54
CA GLN A 98 10.74 14.84 30.53
C GLN A 98 9.75 14.31 31.55
N SER A 99 9.76 14.92 32.75
CA SER A 99 8.79 14.64 33.82
C SER A 99 7.39 15.09 33.42
N ARG A 100 6.36 14.54 34.07
CA ARG A 100 4.97 14.99 33.89
C ARG A 100 4.79 16.47 34.15
N ALA A 101 5.38 16.97 35.21
CA ALA A 101 5.27 18.39 35.61
C ALA A 101 5.89 19.33 34.55
N GLU A 102 7.01 18.94 33.93
CA GLU A 102 7.63 19.70 32.84
C GLU A 102 6.76 19.66 31.56
N ALA A 103 6.20 18.49 31.23
CA ALA A 103 5.28 18.37 30.14
C ALA A 103 4.03 19.22 30.31
N ASP A 104 3.41 19.19 31.49
CA ASP A 104 2.23 20.00 31.83
C ASP A 104 2.54 21.51 31.77
N LYS A 105 3.71 21.93 32.25
CA LYS A 105 4.18 23.32 32.13
C LYS A 105 4.32 23.74 30.64
N THR A 106 4.91 22.88 29.82
CA THR A 106 5.08 23.14 28.38
C THR A 106 3.71 23.22 27.69
N ALA A 107 2.80 22.28 27.97
CA ALA A 107 1.45 22.25 27.40
C ALA A 107 0.64 23.53 27.66
N LYS A 108 0.83 24.16 28.85
CA LYS A 108 0.19 25.44 29.21
C LYS A 108 0.66 26.63 28.39
N SER A 109 1.87 26.62 27.85
CA SER A 109 2.50 27.81 27.24
C SER A 109 2.84 27.63 25.74
N ALA A 110 3.00 26.39 25.25
CA ALA A 110 3.37 26.14 23.87
C ALA A 110 2.19 26.35 22.90
N PRO A 111 2.43 26.74 21.63
CA PRO A 111 1.41 26.72 20.58
C PRO A 111 1.10 25.28 20.18
N ALA A 112 -0.14 25.03 19.71
CA ALA A 112 -0.49 23.76 19.08
C ALA A 112 0.08 23.67 17.66
N PHE A 113 0.52 22.49 17.23
CA PHE A 113 0.95 22.23 15.86
C PHE A 113 -0.20 21.57 15.09
N VAL A 114 -0.64 22.23 14.02
CA VAL A 114 -1.77 21.80 13.17
C VAL A 114 -1.28 21.60 11.76
N TRP A 115 -1.41 20.39 11.21
CA TRP A 115 -1.03 20.06 9.85
C TRP A 115 -2.27 19.97 8.96
N ILE A 116 -2.26 20.73 7.85
CA ILE A 116 -3.27 20.62 6.81
C ILE A 116 -2.59 20.08 5.56
N ASN A 117 -3.03 18.90 5.14
CA ASN A 117 -2.54 18.20 3.98
C ASN A 117 -3.52 18.37 2.82
N HIS A 118 -3.00 18.57 1.63
CA HIS A 118 -3.80 18.80 0.44
C HIS A 118 -3.39 17.87 -0.70
N CYS A 119 -4.36 17.47 -1.50
CA CYS A 119 -4.15 16.87 -2.82
C CYS A 119 -3.26 15.61 -2.82
N ILE A 120 -3.59 14.64 -1.96
CA ILE A 120 -2.98 13.29 -2.05
C ILE A 120 -3.48 12.56 -3.30
N HIS A 121 -4.72 12.82 -3.70
CA HIS A 121 -5.24 12.44 -5.00
C HIS A 121 -5.21 13.66 -5.92
N GLY A 122 -4.49 13.55 -7.03
CA GLY A 122 -4.18 14.71 -7.86
C GLY A 122 -5.36 15.26 -8.66
N ASP A 123 -6.42 14.49 -8.84
CA ASP A 123 -7.67 14.91 -9.48
C ASP A 123 -8.68 15.58 -8.52
N GLU A 124 -8.40 15.56 -7.21
CA GLU A 124 -9.22 16.25 -6.20
C GLU A 124 -8.76 17.70 -6.03
N SER A 125 -8.90 18.48 -7.11
CA SER A 125 -8.23 19.77 -7.27
C SER A 125 -8.74 20.87 -6.33
N ALA A 126 -9.95 20.76 -5.75
CA ALA A 126 -10.44 21.74 -4.80
C ALA A 126 -9.53 21.89 -3.57
N SER A 127 -8.96 20.77 -3.09
CA SER A 127 -8.00 20.78 -1.99
C SER A 127 -6.70 21.49 -2.40
N PHE A 128 -6.20 21.22 -3.60
CA PHE A 128 -5.01 21.87 -4.16
C PHE A 128 -5.16 23.39 -4.22
N GLU A 129 -6.28 23.86 -4.76
CA GLU A 129 -6.59 25.29 -4.89
C GLU A 129 -6.76 25.97 -3.52
N SER A 130 -7.43 25.29 -2.56
CA SER A 130 -7.71 25.86 -1.24
C SER A 130 -6.44 26.18 -0.45
N ALA A 131 -5.33 25.47 -0.69
CA ALA A 131 -4.04 25.69 -0.04
C ALA A 131 -3.52 27.12 -0.26
N MET A 132 -3.70 27.69 -1.45
CA MET A 132 -3.27 29.05 -1.79
C MET A 132 -4.04 30.10 -0.99
N TRP A 133 -5.34 29.94 -0.88
CA TRP A 133 -6.21 30.85 -0.13
C TRP A 133 -6.00 30.71 1.37
N LEU A 134 -5.77 29.53 1.87
CA LEU A 134 -5.46 29.29 3.27
C LEU A 134 -4.14 29.96 3.66
N LEU A 135 -3.07 29.74 2.87
CA LEU A 135 -1.78 30.40 3.11
C LEU A 135 -1.90 31.93 3.06
N TYR A 136 -2.58 32.46 2.02
CA TYR A 136 -2.79 33.90 1.87
C TYR A 136 -3.52 34.50 3.08
N THR A 137 -4.63 33.90 3.51
CA THR A 137 -5.41 34.40 4.64
C THR A 137 -4.60 34.40 5.94
N LEU A 138 -3.90 33.32 6.26
CA LEU A 138 -3.08 33.26 7.46
C LEU A 138 -1.87 34.21 7.40
N ALA A 139 -1.27 34.42 6.23
CA ALA A 139 -0.15 35.31 6.03
C ALA A 139 -0.54 36.80 6.05
N ALA A 140 -1.68 37.15 5.47
CA ALA A 140 -2.04 38.54 5.16
C ALA A 140 -3.10 39.14 6.09
N SER A 141 -4.03 38.32 6.64
CA SER A 141 -5.11 38.87 7.47
C SER A 141 -4.60 39.40 8.81
N ASP A 142 -5.03 40.61 9.18
CA ASP A 142 -4.73 41.29 10.42
C ASP A 142 -5.93 41.36 11.38
N THR A 143 -6.95 40.52 11.16
CA THR A 143 -8.08 40.41 12.08
C THR A 143 -7.62 39.94 13.44
N PRO A 144 -8.28 40.37 14.56
CA PRO A 144 -7.95 39.87 15.90
C PRO A 144 -8.02 38.34 16.01
N GLU A 145 -8.97 37.70 15.30
CA GLU A 145 -9.12 36.23 15.33
C GLU A 145 -7.90 35.52 14.71
N ILE A 146 -7.45 35.96 13.53
CA ILE A 146 -6.28 35.38 12.87
C ILE A 146 -5.00 35.63 13.68
N LYS A 147 -4.80 36.85 14.19
CA LYS A 147 -3.66 37.18 15.06
C LYS A 147 -3.62 36.28 16.31
N SER A 148 -4.76 36.11 16.97
CA SER A 148 -4.87 35.24 18.15
C SER A 148 -4.63 33.78 17.80
N THR A 149 -5.16 33.32 16.68
CA THR A 149 -4.95 31.95 16.17
C THR A 149 -3.47 31.68 15.94
N LEU A 150 -2.77 32.58 15.23
CA LEU A 150 -1.33 32.44 14.96
C LEU A 150 -0.46 32.53 16.19
N ALA A 151 -0.85 33.32 17.20
CA ALA A 151 -0.15 33.36 18.49
C ALA A 151 -0.23 32.04 19.25
N ASN A 152 -1.30 31.27 19.05
CA ASN A 152 -1.58 30.02 19.77
C ASN A 152 -1.36 28.74 18.93
N SER A 153 -0.96 28.87 17.67
CA SER A 153 -0.70 27.74 16.81
C SER A 153 0.50 27.93 15.86
N VAL A 154 1.10 26.82 15.46
CA VAL A 154 1.97 26.69 14.29
C VAL A 154 1.22 25.86 13.27
N VAL A 155 0.82 26.47 12.17
CA VAL A 155 0.10 25.79 11.10
C VAL A 155 1.10 25.29 10.07
N LEU A 156 1.05 24.01 9.76
CA LEU A 156 1.88 23.34 8.77
C LEU A 156 1.02 23.03 7.56
N ILE A 157 1.26 23.68 6.44
CA ILE A 157 0.51 23.46 5.19
C ILE A 157 1.39 22.66 4.24
N ASN A 158 0.96 21.43 3.91
CA ASN A 158 1.46 20.67 2.78
C ASN A 158 0.52 20.93 1.60
N PRO A 159 0.89 21.79 0.64
CA PRO A 159 -0.06 22.29 -0.36
C PRO A 159 -0.38 21.28 -1.46
N VAL A 160 0.49 20.27 -1.65
CA VAL A 160 0.29 19.22 -2.65
C VAL A 160 1.11 17.99 -2.28
N PHE A 161 0.42 16.91 -1.98
CA PHE A 161 1.07 15.62 -1.71
C PHE A 161 1.43 14.89 -3.00
N ASN A 162 0.57 14.97 -4.02
CA ASN A 162 0.68 14.29 -5.31
C ASN A 162 0.83 15.28 -6.49
N PRO A 163 1.97 15.96 -6.61
CA PRO A 163 2.15 16.93 -7.70
C PRO A 163 2.17 16.28 -9.09
N ASP A 164 2.62 15.01 -9.20
CA ASP A 164 2.73 14.32 -10.49
C ASP A 164 1.35 13.92 -11.02
N GLY A 165 0.48 13.41 -10.16
CA GLY A 165 -0.90 13.09 -10.50
C GLY A 165 -1.70 14.35 -10.83
N HIS A 166 -1.55 15.40 -10.03
CA HIS A 166 -2.25 16.67 -10.23
C HIS A 166 -1.87 17.34 -11.56
N GLU A 167 -0.58 17.41 -11.86
CA GLU A 167 -0.11 18.00 -13.12
C GLU A 167 -0.66 17.24 -14.33
N ARG A 168 -0.65 15.91 -14.29
CA ARG A 168 -1.20 15.07 -15.36
C ARG A 168 -2.70 15.31 -15.57
N PHE A 169 -3.47 15.38 -14.48
CA PHE A 169 -4.89 15.70 -14.50
C PHE A 169 -5.13 17.11 -15.07
N THR A 170 -4.48 18.12 -14.51
CA THR A 170 -4.72 19.54 -14.82
C THR A 170 -4.36 19.86 -16.26
N VAL A 171 -3.21 19.41 -16.76
CA VAL A 171 -2.79 19.65 -18.14
C VAL A 171 -3.79 19.03 -19.13
N TYR A 172 -4.29 17.82 -18.84
CA TYR A 172 -5.31 17.20 -19.67
C TYR A 172 -6.62 18.02 -19.65
N ASN A 173 -7.16 18.30 -18.48
CA ASN A 173 -8.46 18.98 -18.34
C ASN A 173 -8.43 20.39 -18.94
N ASN A 174 -7.36 21.18 -18.69
CA ASN A 174 -7.22 22.52 -19.25
C ASN A 174 -7.00 22.53 -20.76
N SER A 175 -6.69 21.39 -21.37
CA SER A 175 -6.60 21.24 -22.84
C SER A 175 -7.95 21.00 -23.52
N LEU A 176 -9.01 20.74 -22.72
CA LEU A 176 -10.35 20.51 -23.22
C LEU A 176 -11.13 21.83 -23.32
N ALA A 177 -12.17 21.85 -24.16
CA ALA A 177 -13.11 22.94 -24.19
C ALA A 177 -13.94 22.92 -22.88
N LEU A 178 -13.95 24.03 -22.15
CA LEU A 178 -14.68 24.17 -20.91
C LEU A 178 -16.16 24.44 -21.20
N GLY A 179 -17.03 23.59 -20.68
CA GLY A 179 -18.46 23.70 -20.73
C GLY A 179 -19.08 23.51 -19.34
N ILE A 180 -20.39 23.76 -19.24
CA ILE A 180 -21.12 23.34 -18.03
C ILE A 180 -21.26 21.84 -18.10
N ALA A 181 -20.75 21.13 -17.10
CA ALA A 181 -20.77 19.67 -17.01
C ALA A 181 -22.18 19.17 -16.69
N GLU A 182 -23.01 19.06 -17.71
CA GLU A 182 -24.24 18.25 -17.65
C GLU A 182 -24.04 16.99 -18.50
N GLY A 183 -24.15 15.82 -17.86
CA GLY A 183 -24.11 14.53 -18.55
C GLY A 183 -22.70 14.02 -18.86
N ASP A 184 -22.60 13.29 -19.93
CA ASP A 184 -21.42 12.53 -20.33
C ASP A 184 -20.44 13.40 -21.16
N THR A 185 -19.61 14.18 -20.49
CA THR A 185 -18.64 15.09 -21.09
C THR A 185 -17.24 14.48 -21.17
N LEU A 186 -16.36 15.03 -22.02
CA LEU A 186 -14.96 14.55 -22.14
C LEU A 186 -14.19 14.65 -20.83
N GLU A 187 -14.46 15.64 -19.99
CA GLU A 187 -13.80 15.79 -18.68
C GLU A 187 -14.18 14.68 -17.70
N LEU A 188 -15.34 14.03 -17.89
CA LEU A 188 -15.79 12.89 -17.09
C LEU A 188 -15.17 11.57 -17.53
N ARG A 189 -14.68 11.51 -18.76
CA ARG A 189 -14.07 10.34 -19.37
C ARG A 189 -12.57 10.54 -19.54
N GLN A 190 -11.87 10.75 -18.43
CA GLN A 190 -10.42 10.81 -18.48
C GLN A 190 -9.88 9.50 -19.09
N PRO A 191 -9.08 9.59 -20.16
CA PRO A 191 -8.39 8.41 -20.66
C PRO A 191 -7.57 7.75 -19.56
N TRP A 192 -7.50 6.42 -19.58
CA TRP A 192 -6.77 5.62 -18.59
C TRP A 192 -5.36 6.17 -18.27
N GLY A 193 -4.65 6.65 -19.30
CA GLY A 193 -3.28 7.17 -19.17
C GLY A 193 -3.16 8.51 -18.42
N VAL A 194 -4.24 9.29 -18.28
CA VAL A 194 -4.21 10.66 -17.70
C VAL A 194 -4.91 10.78 -16.34
N SER A 195 -5.42 9.67 -15.78
CA SER A 195 -6.02 9.70 -14.45
C SER A 195 -5.08 10.35 -13.42
N GLY A 196 -5.58 11.36 -12.75
CA GLY A 196 -4.82 12.18 -11.80
C GLY A 196 -4.77 11.63 -10.38
N ARG A 197 -5.69 10.73 -10.02
CA ARG A 197 -5.80 10.22 -8.66
C ARG A 197 -4.47 9.69 -8.11
N TYR A 198 -3.76 8.91 -8.90
CA TYR A 198 -2.57 8.17 -8.51
C TYR A 198 -1.28 8.94 -8.83
N ASN A 199 -0.17 8.60 -8.13
CA ASN A 199 1.15 9.17 -8.42
C ASN A 199 1.71 8.70 -9.78
N HIS A 200 3.00 8.90 -10.03
CA HIS A 200 3.69 8.45 -11.25
C HIS A 200 3.49 6.95 -11.50
N PHE A 201 3.74 6.10 -10.51
CA PHE A 201 3.61 4.64 -10.58
C PHE A 201 2.17 4.13 -10.44
N ARG A 202 1.17 4.99 -10.47
CA ARG A 202 -0.25 4.63 -10.28
C ARG A 202 -0.55 4.05 -8.89
N PHE A 203 0.21 4.41 -7.89
CA PHE A 203 -0.09 4.09 -6.50
C PHE A 203 -1.13 5.05 -5.93
N ASP A 204 -2.11 4.50 -5.22
CA ASP A 204 -2.92 5.28 -4.30
C ASP A 204 -2.08 5.53 -3.03
N MET A 205 -1.57 6.75 -2.89
CA MET A 205 -0.70 7.09 -1.77
C MET A 205 -1.44 7.16 -0.44
N ASN A 206 -2.78 7.31 -0.47
CA ASN A 206 -3.61 7.13 0.73
C ASN A 206 -3.87 5.65 1.07
N ARG A 207 -3.04 4.75 0.58
CA ARG A 207 -2.94 3.33 0.95
C ARG A 207 -1.49 2.92 1.23
N ASP A 208 -0.51 3.82 1.05
CA ASP A 208 0.91 3.52 1.07
C ASP A 208 1.59 3.71 2.43
N LYS A 209 0.87 4.18 3.47
CA LYS A 209 1.48 4.45 4.79
C LYS A 209 2.06 3.21 5.48
N ILE A 210 1.51 2.03 5.25
CA ILE A 210 2.11 0.77 5.74
C ILE A 210 3.36 0.42 4.92
N SER A 211 3.26 0.53 3.60
CA SER A 211 4.34 0.12 2.68
C SER A 211 5.44 1.16 2.59
N GLN A 212 5.11 2.44 2.64
CA GLN A 212 6.01 3.57 2.43
C GLN A 212 6.94 3.34 1.22
N SER A 213 6.32 2.89 0.13
CA SER A 213 7.02 2.51 -1.09
C SER A 213 7.30 3.71 -1.99
N GLN A 214 6.48 4.76 -1.90
CA GLN A 214 6.57 5.93 -2.75
C GLN A 214 7.40 7.05 -2.09
N PRO A 215 8.25 7.77 -2.85
CA PRO A 215 9.10 8.83 -2.28
C PRO A 215 8.30 9.96 -1.65
N GLU A 216 7.11 10.28 -2.18
CA GLU A 216 6.21 11.29 -1.65
C GLU A 216 5.72 10.88 -0.24
N THR A 217 5.30 9.64 -0.07
CA THR A 217 4.89 9.09 1.23
C THR A 217 6.04 9.08 2.23
N GLN A 218 7.25 8.72 1.77
CA GLN A 218 8.45 8.72 2.62
C GLN A 218 8.82 10.14 3.08
N ALA A 219 8.76 11.11 2.18
CA ALA A 219 9.08 12.51 2.46
C ALA A 219 8.10 13.11 3.48
N GLU A 220 6.80 12.92 3.27
CA GLU A 220 5.78 13.41 4.18
C GLU A 220 5.85 12.72 5.55
N SER A 221 6.03 11.39 5.59
CA SER A 221 6.17 10.66 6.86
C SER A 221 7.40 11.12 7.66
N ALA A 222 8.51 11.36 7.00
CA ALA A 222 9.72 11.91 7.64
C ALA A 222 9.45 13.31 8.20
N ALA A 223 8.76 14.17 7.44
CA ALA A 223 8.38 15.50 7.89
C ALA A 223 7.39 15.44 9.05
N PHE A 224 6.34 14.61 8.96
CA PHE A 224 5.39 14.40 10.06
C PHE A 224 6.11 13.99 11.36
N LEU A 225 7.03 13.02 11.28
CA LEU A 225 7.81 12.56 12.43
C LEU A 225 8.75 13.65 12.99
N ALA A 226 9.26 14.55 12.14
CA ALA A 226 10.10 15.66 12.53
C ALA A 226 9.33 16.84 13.17
N TRP A 227 8.03 16.95 12.93
CA TRP A 227 7.17 18.00 13.47
C TRP A 227 6.22 17.52 14.55
N LYS A 228 5.74 16.27 14.51
CA LYS A 228 4.81 15.66 15.47
C LYS A 228 3.60 16.56 15.78
N PRO A 229 2.77 16.91 14.77
CA PRO A 229 1.61 17.76 14.99
C PRO A 229 0.58 17.07 15.91
N GLN A 230 -0.22 17.87 16.63
CA GLN A 230 -1.33 17.36 17.44
C GLN A 230 -2.59 17.13 16.61
N VAL A 231 -2.76 17.88 15.53
CA VAL A 231 -3.90 17.76 14.61
C VAL A 231 -3.36 17.56 13.20
N PHE A 232 -3.95 16.62 12.48
CA PHE A 232 -3.65 16.33 11.09
C PHE A 232 -4.95 16.24 10.29
N VAL A 233 -5.08 17.03 9.27
CA VAL A 233 -6.23 17.04 8.34
C VAL A 233 -5.74 16.64 6.96
N ASP A 234 -6.40 15.66 6.34
CA ASP A 234 -6.20 15.29 4.94
C ASP A 234 -7.42 15.69 4.12
N GLN A 235 -7.23 16.57 3.14
CA GLN A 235 -8.32 17.11 2.32
C GLN A 235 -8.46 16.37 1.00
N HIS A 236 -9.65 15.83 0.77
CA HIS A 236 -10.05 14.96 -0.34
C HIS A 236 -11.28 15.51 -1.11
N GLY A 237 -11.74 14.77 -2.12
CA GLY A 237 -12.87 15.23 -2.91
C GLY A 237 -13.59 14.18 -3.76
N GLN A 238 -14.38 13.28 -3.13
CA GLN A 238 -15.09 12.21 -3.84
C GLN A 238 -16.52 11.93 -3.36
N VAL A 239 -17.14 12.86 -2.62
CA VAL A 239 -18.49 12.68 -2.09
C VAL A 239 -19.44 13.74 -2.61
N GLU A 240 -20.74 13.52 -2.49
CA GLU A 240 -21.75 14.50 -2.96
C GLU A 240 -21.93 15.66 -1.98
N ASN A 241 -21.94 15.35 -0.66
CA ASN A 241 -22.00 16.35 0.40
C ASN A 241 -20.69 16.35 1.16
N TYR A 242 -20.28 17.50 1.66
CA TYR A 242 -19.03 17.61 2.41
C TYR A 242 -19.02 16.70 3.64
N PHE A 243 -17.93 15.95 3.81
CA PHE A 243 -17.70 15.11 5.00
C PHE A 243 -16.59 15.68 5.87
N PHE A 244 -16.80 15.65 7.17
CA PHE A 244 -15.78 15.78 8.21
C PHE A 244 -16.13 14.87 9.39
N PRO A 245 -15.12 14.41 10.19
CA PRO A 245 -15.38 13.55 11.33
C PRO A 245 -16.31 14.19 12.38
N PRO A 246 -16.94 13.38 13.24
CA PRO A 246 -16.57 12.00 13.62
C PRO A 246 -16.78 10.95 12.54
N ASN A 247 -15.87 9.95 12.52
CA ASN A 247 -15.87 8.85 11.57
C ASN A 247 -16.98 7.82 11.87
N SER A 248 -17.21 6.89 10.92
CA SER A 248 -17.98 5.68 11.13
C SER A 248 -17.14 4.56 11.76
N ASP A 249 -17.77 3.49 12.22
CA ASP A 249 -17.09 2.25 12.59
C ASP A 249 -16.63 1.49 11.32
N PRO A 250 -15.55 0.69 11.43
CA PRO A 250 -14.78 0.39 12.63
C PRO A 250 -13.64 1.40 12.91
N VAL A 251 -13.30 1.57 14.18
CA VAL A 251 -12.10 2.31 14.60
C VAL A 251 -11.07 1.31 15.13
N ASN A 252 -9.79 1.49 14.75
CA ASN A 252 -8.72 0.66 15.25
C ASN A 252 -8.62 0.76 16.77
N ARG A 253 -8.57 -0.36 17.48
CA ARG A 253 -8.58 -0.38 18.96
C ARG A 253 -7.39 0.35 19.57
N GLU A 254 -6.24 0.37 18.87
CA GLU A 254 -5.03 1.07 19.37
C GLU A 254 -5.13 2.60 19.20
N ALA A 255 -6.09 3.09 18.41
CA ALA A 255 -6.33 4.53 18.25
C ALA A 255 -6.96 5.19 19.48
N ASP A 256 -7.45 4.42 20.49
CA ASP A 256 -8.22 4.95 21.62
C ASP A 256 -9.48 5.69 21.15
N GLY A 257 -10.49 4.91 20.76
CA GLY A 257 -11.71 5.41 20.14
C GLY A 257 -12.39 6.56 20.92
N LYS A 258 -12.34 6.53 22.26
CA LYS A 258 -12.91 7.63 23.08
C LYS A 258 -12.14 8.93 22.91
N HIS A 259 -10.83 8.89 22.96
CA HIS A 259 -9.98 10.07 22.76
C HIS A 259 -10.20 10.70 21.39
N ILE A 260 -10.29 9.86 20.36
CA ILE A 260 -10.54 10.31 18.98
C ILE A 260 -11.94 10.90 18.85
N GLU A 261 -12.96 10.22 19.35
CA GLU A 261 -14.35 10.72 19.34
C GLU A 261 -14.50 12.07 20.04
N ASP A 262 -13.89 12.23 21.21
CA ASP A 262 -13.95 13.48 21.99
C ASP A 262 -13.35 14.66 21.19
N TRP A 263 -12.23 14.45 20.47
CA TRP A 263 -11.58 15.51 19.69
C TRP A 263 -12.21 15.72 18.32
N THR A 264 -12.55 14.67 17.60
CA THR A 264 -13.23 14.79 16.29
C THR A 264 -14.60 15.45 16.46
N SER A 265 -15.28 15.24 17.61
CA SER A 265 -16.49 15.99 17.96
C SER A 265 -16.24 17.49 18.18
N VAL A 266 -15.11 17.89 18.77
CA VAL A 266 -14.74 19.31 18.92
C VAL A 266 -14.52 19.96 17.55
N PHE A 267 -13.73 19.30 16.68
CA PHE A 267 -13.44 19.83 15.34
C PHE A 267 -14.68 19.75 14.44
N GLY A 268 -15.45 18.66 14.48
CA GLY A 268 -16.68 18.52 13.72
C GLY A 268 -17.71 19.60 14.06
N LYS A 269 -17.91 19.92 15.35
CA LYS A 269 -18.80 21.03 15.75
C LYS A 269 -18.30 22.40 15.27
N ALA A 270 -16.99 22.62 15.25
CA ALA A 270 -16.42 23.86 14.74
C ALA A 270 -16.66 23.99 13.21
N ASN A 271 -16.48 22.89 12.48
CA ASN A 271 -16.75 22.85 11.04
C ASN A 271 -18.25 23.00 10.76
N ALA A 272 -19.12 22.29 11.48
CA ALA A 272 -20.56 22.43 11.38
C ALA A 272 -21.00 23.89 11.58
N ALA A 273 -20.51 24.56 12.63
CA ALA A 273 -20.82 25.97 12.86
C ALA A 273 -20.30 26.90 11.76
N ALA A 274 -19.21 26.55 11.09
CA ALA A 274 -18.72 27.29 9.93
C ALA A 274 -19.62 27.09 8.70
N PHE A 275 -20.05 25.87 8.42
CA PHE A 275 -20.90 25.51 7.30
C PHE A 275 -22.34 26.02 7.47
N ASP A 276 -22.91 25.92 8.67
CA ASP A 276 -24.25 26.40 9.00
C ASP A 276 -24.41 27.90 8.72
N ARG A 277 -23.35 28.71 8.90
CA ARG A 277 -23.36 30.16 8.58
C ARG A 277 -23.66 30.44 7.10
N TYR A 278 -23.28 29.52 6.23
CA TYR A 278 -23.45 29.63 4.77
C TYR A 278 -24.62 28.79 4.27
N GLY A 279 -25.25 27.97 5.14
CA GLY A 279 -26.28 27.01 4.74
C GLY A 279 -25.75 25.85 3.89
N TRP A 280 -24.46 25.52 4.03
CA TRP A 280 -23.83 24.43 3.28
C TRP A 280 -24.17 23.09 3.90
N GLN A 281 -24.38 22.08 3.05
CA GLN A 281 -24.68 20.72 3.49
C GLN A 281 -23.41 19.94 3.81
N TYR A 282 -23.51 19.09 4.82
CA TYR A 282 -22.42 18.21 5.25
C TYR A 282 -22.96 16.92 5.88
N VAL A 283 -22.11 15.92 5.97
CA VAL A 283 -22.36 14.64 6.65
C VAL A 283 -21.23 14.30 7.62
N THR A 284 -21.56 13.51 8.64
CA THR A 284 -20.62 12.96 9.62
C THR A 284 -21.00 11.52 9.91
N ARG A 285 -20.09 10.70 10.40
CA ARG A 285 -20.33 9.30 10.79
C ARG A 285 -20.83 8.42 9.64
N GLU A 286 -20.41 8.73 8.45
CA GLU A 286 -20.75 7.97 7.27
C GLU A 286 -19.49 7.52 6.53
N ARG A 287 -19.48 6.32 5.97
CA ARG A 287 -18.54 5.73 5.02
C ARG A 287 -17.09 5.63 5.53
N PHE A 288 -16.47 6.69 6.03
CA PHE A 288 -15.03 6.74 6.35
C PHE A 288 -14.77 6.25 7.77
N ASP A 289 -13.95 5.20 7.89
CA ASP A 289 -13.53 4.58 9.14
C ASP A 289 -12.10 4.99 9.55
N LEU A 290 -11.62 4.48 10.69
CA LEU A 290 -10.25 4.64 11.17
C LEU A 290 -9.62 3.29 11.53
N TYR A 291 -9.85 2.26 10.71
CA TYR A 291 -9.43 0.91 11.04
C TYR A 291 -8.12 0.50 10.35
N TYR A 292 -8.02 0.68 9.01
CA TYR A 292 -6.85 0.28 8.24
C TYR A 292 -5.71 1.31 8.40
N PRO A 293 -4.52 0.91 8.91
CA PRO A 293 -3.42 1.84 9.22
C PRO A 293 -2.65 2.33 7.97
N GLY A 294 -3.12 2.03 6.79
CA GLY A 294 -2.53 2.49 5.53
C GLY A 294 -2.97 3.87 5.07
N TYR A 295 -4.03 4.44 5.69
CA TYR A 295 -4.50 5.80 5.43
C TYR A 295 -3.68 6.85 6.18
N LEU A 296 -3.68 8.09 5.66
CA LEU A 296 -3.00 9.19 6.33
C LEU A 296 -3.59 9.49 7.71
N ASP A 297 -4.91 9.59 7.80
CA ASP A 297 -5.59 9.90 9.06
C ASP A 297 -5.41 8.80 10.11
N SER A 298 -5.55 7.53 9.74
CA SER A 298 -5.37 6.39 10.64
C SER A 298 -3.91 6.27 11.10
N TRP A 299 -2.95 6.38 10.17
CA TRP A 299 -1.53 6.29 10.50
C TRP A 299 -1.08 7.43 11.41
N THR A 300 -1.53 8.66 11.14
CA THR A 300 -1.19 9.83 11.96
C THR A 300 -1.86 9.77 13.33
N THR A 301 -3.08 9.21 13.41
CA THR A 301 -3.79 8.94 14.68
C THR A 301 -3.01 7.93 15.54
N LEU A 302 -2.61 6.80 14.97
CA LEU A 302 -1.78 5.81 15.67
C LEU A 302 -0.40 6.36 16.04
N SER A 303 0.06 7.40 15.35
CA SER A 303 1.31 8.13 15.65
C SER A 303 1.14 9.31 16.63
N GLY A 304 -0.06 9.57 17.13
CA GLY A 304 -0.36 10.51 18.21
C GLY A 304 -1.09 11.78 17.84
N ALA A 305 -1.36 12.08 16.58
CA ALA A 305 -2.18 13.21 16.16
C ALA A 305 -3.68 12.88 16.27
N ILE A 306 -4.53 13.89 16.19
CA ILE A 306 -5.94 13.70 15.82
C ILE A 306 -5.99 13.73 14.30
N GLY A 307 -5.94 12.55 13.68
CA GLY A 307 -6.01 12.37 12.22
C GLY A 307 -7.46 12.46 11.75
N MET A 308 -7.68 13.22 10.67
CA MET A 308 -9.01 13.48 10.13
C MET A 308 -8.97 13.54 8.62
N THR A 309 -9.88 12.85 7.96
CA THR A 309 -10.18 13.01 6.54
C THR A 309 -11.32 14.00 6.38
N TYR A 310 -11.16 14.97 5.48
CA TYR A 310 -12.19 15.89 5.02
C TYR A 310 -12.43 15.66 3.54
N GLU A 311 -13.70 15.42 3.16
CA GLU A 311 -14.08 15.15 1.77
C GLU A 311 -14.99 16.25 1.25
N THR A 312 -14.60 16.89 0.16
CA THR A 312 -15.50 17.83 -0.51
C THR A 312 -16.37 17.11 -1.53
N ASP A 313 -17.41 17.78 -1.90
CA ASP A 313 -18.37 17.44 -2.91
C ASP A 313 -17.77 17.68 -4.32
N GLU A 314 -16.94 16.73 -4.75
CA GLU A 314 -16.30 16.66 -6.06
C GLU A 314 -15.48 17.86 -6.53
N GLY A 315 -14.23 17.87 -6.06
CA GLY A 315 -13.28 18.89 -6.45
C GLY A 315 -12.58 18.72 -7.80
N GLY A 316 -12.91 17.70 -8.58
CA GLY A 316 -12.24 17.40 -9.85
C GLY A 316 -12.84 18.05 -11.11
N ARG A 317 -13.91 18.87 -10.98
CA ARG A 317 -14.61 19.49 -12.09
C ARG A 317 -14.84 20.97 -11.84
N LEU A 318 -14.94 21.77 -12.93
CA LEU A 318 -15.32 23.18 -12.78
C LEU A 318 -16.76 23.34 -12.30
N ALA A 319 -17.66 22.44 -12.69
CA ALA A 319 -19.04 22.39 -12.21
C ALA A 319 -19.61 20.98 -12.32
N LYS A 320 -20.49 20.60 -11.38
CA LYS A 320 -21.19 19.30 -11.35
C LYS A 320 -22.63 19.48 -10.89
N LYS A 321 -23.52 18.69 -11.46
CA LYS A 321 -24.91 18.58 -10.99
C LYS A 321 -25.01 17.48 -9.93
N ARG A 322 -25.55 17.82 -8.77
CA ARG A 322 -25.84 16.86 -7.68
C ARG A 322 -27.09 16.02 -7.98
N SER A 323 -27.32 14.98 -7.18
CA SER A 323 -28.50 14.11 -7.30
C SER A 323 -29.83 14.87 -7.10
N ASP A 324 -29.84 15.93 -6.30
CA ASP A 324 -30.99 16.82 -6.09
C ASP A 324 -31.21 17.84 -7.22
N GLY A 325 -30.34 17.84 -8.23
CA GLY A 325 -30.37 18.76 -9.36
C GLY A 325 -29.70 20.12 -9.12
N SER A 326 -29.18 20.39 -7.94
CA SER A 326 -28.40 21.59 -7.67
C SER A 326 -27.04 21.53 -8.36
N LEU A 327 -26.43 22.69 -8.66
CA LEU A 327 -25.10 22.79 -9.24
C LEU A 327 -24.09 23.11 -8.15
N ILE A 328 -22.97 22.36 -8.10
CA ILE A 328 -21.79 22.69 -7.32
C ILE A 328 -20.63 23.01 -8.24
N THR A 329 -19.83 24.01 -7.89
CA THR A 329 -18.66 24.45 -8.67
C THR A 329 -17.36 24.13 -7.95
N LEU A 330 -16.25 24.10 -8.70
CA LEU A 330 -14.89 24.01 -8.13
C LEU A 330 -14.69 25.10 -7.07
N ARG A 331 -15.18 26.30 -7.30
CA ARG A 331 -15.10 27.41 -6.34
C ARG A 331 -15.79 27.09 -5.02
N ASP A 332 -16.95 26.42 -5.05
CA ASP A 332 -17.66 26.01 -3.84
C ASP A 332 -16.82 24.98 -3.07
N GLY A 333 -16.27 23.97 -3.75
CA GLY A 333 -15.37 22.98 -3.12
C GLY A 333 -14.12 23.61 -2.50
N ILE A 334 -13.52 24.61 -3.18
CA ILE A 334 -12.39 25.40 -2.64
C ILE A 334 -12.81 26.14 -1.37
N ALA A 335 -13.99 26.77 -1.36
CA ALA A 335 -14.53 27.49 -0.22
C ALA A 335 -14.82 26.55 0.97
N HIS A 336 -15.40 25.38 0.70
CA HIS A 336 -15.69 24.38 1.72
C HIS A 336 -14.41 23.90 2.40
N HIS A 337 -13.39 23.53 1.63
CA HIS A 337 -12.09 23.13 2.19
C HIS A 337 -11.39 24.24 2.96
N PHE A 338 -11.43 25.45 2.42
CA PHE A 338 -10.85 26.61 3.07
C PHE A 338 -11.49 26.88 4.44
N GLU A 339 -12.83 26.92 4.51
CA GLU A 339 -13.55 27.17 5.76
C GLU A 339 -13.36 26.03 6.78
N ALA A 340 -13.42 24.77 6.34
CA ALA A 340 -13.20 23.63 7.23
C ALA A 340 -11.78 23.64 7.82
N ALA A 341 -10.75 23.87 6.99
CA ALA A 341 -9.37 23.98 7.46
C ALA A 341 -9.22 25.13 8.48
N LEU A 342 -9.74 26.30 8.14
CA LEU A 342 -9.63 27.48 9.00
C LEU A 342 -10.39 27.31 10.33
N ALA A 343 -11.61 26.71 10.29
CA ALA A 343 -12.38 26.43 11.51
C ALA A 343 -11.64 25.44 12.44
N THR A 344 -11.00 24.43 11.83
CA THR A 344 -10.17 23.46 12.57
C THR A 344 -8.95 24.13 13.22
N ILE A 345 -8.22 24.98 12.48
CA ILE A 345 -7.06 25.70 13.01
C ILE A 345 -7.47 26.63 14.16
N ILE A 346 -8.56 27.37 13.99
CA ILE A 346 -9.10 28.25 15.03
C ILE A 346 -9.51 27.43 16.29
N ALA A 347 -10.20 26.30 16.07
CA ALA A 347 -10.61 25.42 17.18
C ALA A 347 -9.41 24.84 17.92
N ALA A 348 -8.36 24.41 17.20
CA ALA A 348 -7.12 23.91 17.80
C ALA A 348 -6.43 25.00 18.64
N ALA A 349 -6.33 26.21 18.09
CA ALA A 349 -5.73 27.36 18.80
C ALA A 349 -6.52 27.76 20.07
N LYS A 350 -7.86 27.76 20.01
CA LYS A 350 -8.73 28.06 21.15
C LYS A 350 -8.64 27.00 22.26
N ASN A 351 -8.46 25.73 21.88
CA ASN A 351 -8.39 24.62 22.83
C ASN A 351 -6.96 24.11 23.09
N ARG A 352 -5.90 24.87 22.71
CA ARG A 352 -4.51 24.42 22.66
C ARG A 352 -4.00 23.78 23.95
N GLU A 353 -4.34 24.35 25.11
CA GLU A 353 -3.88 23.84 26.41
C GLU A 353 -4.43 22.44 26.69
N ARG A 354 -5.75 22.27 26.51
CA ARG A 354 -6.39 20.96 26.63
C ARG A 354 -5.82 19.99 25.57
N LEU A 355 -5.69 20.45 24.32
CA LEU A 355 -5.19 19.64 23.22
C LEU A 355 -3.77 19.11 23.50
N LEU A 356 -2.87 19.98 23.98
CA LEU A 356 -1.50 19.58 24.30
C LEU A 356 -1.44 18.68 25.54
N SER A 357 -2.27 18.93 26.56
CA SER A 357 -2.37 18.09 27.75
C SER A 357 -2.85 16.67 27.38
N ASP A 358 -3.91 16.57 26.57
CA ASP A 358 -4.46 15.30 26.13
C ASP A 358 -3.49 14.57 25.18
N TYR A 359 -2.77 15.29 24.33
CA TYR A 359 -1.69 14.75 23.51
C TYR A 359 -0.59 14.09 24.35
N VAL A 360 -0.10 14.79 25.37
CA VAL A 360 0.90 14.24 26.31
C VAL A 360 0.37 12.98 26.99
N GLN A 361 -0.89 13.00 27.43
CA GLN A 361 -1.51 11.84 28.06
C GLN A 361 -1.65 10.66 27.09
N TYR A 362 -2.08 10.93 25.85
CA TYR A 362 -2.17 9.91 24.79
C TYR A 362 -0.81 9.27 24.49
N ARG A 363 0.25 10.09 24.34
CA ARG A 363 1.62 9.60 24.13
C ARG A 363 2.12 8.76 25.31
N ARG A 364 1.80 9.18 26.53
CA ARG A 364 2.16 8.45 27.77
C ARG A 364 1.43 7.13 27.88
N SER A 365 0.15 7.09 27.50
CA SER A 365 -0.64 5.85 27.56
C SER A 365 -0.13 4.77 26.61
N ALA A 366 0.57 5.12 25.52
CA ALA A 366 1.24 4.14 24.69
C ALA A 366 2.30 3.31 25.46
N LEU A 367 3.01 3.95 26.41
CA LEU A 367 3.97 3.25 27.26
C LEU A 367 3.27 2.45 28.37
N THR A 368 2.34 3.09 29.11
CA THR A 368 1.69 2.44 30.26
C THR A 368 0.76 1.29 29.83
N ASN A 369 0.10 1.38 28.69
CA ASN A 369 -0.71 0.28 28.17
C ASN A 369 0.17 -0.93 27.82
N ALA A 370 1.35 -0.71 27.23
CA ALA A 370 2.30 -1.79 26.94
C ALA A 370 2.83 -2.47 28.21
N GLU A 371 2.89 -1.77 29.35
CA GLU A 371 3.27 -2.38 30.63
C GLU A 371 2.25 -3.41 31.14
N THR A 372 0.98 -3.24 30.84
CA THR A 372 -0.12 -4.15 31.24
C THR A 372 -0.50 -5.15 30.16
N ASP A 373 -0.23 -4.84 28.90
CA ASP A 373 -0.50 -5.74 27.78
C ASP A 373 0.36 -7.01 27.88
N PRO A 374 -0.18 -8.22 27.67
CA PRO A 374 0.62 -9.44 27.63
C PRO A 374 1.68 -9.44 26.51
N MET A 375 1.39 -8.79 25.39
CA MET A 375 2.32 -8.64 24.27
C MET A 375 3.35 -7.54 24.57
N LYS A 376 4.51 -7.93 25.13
CA LYS A 376 5.57 -6.98 25.51
C LYS A 376 6.42 -6.55 24.32
N ARG A 377 6.77 -7.48 23.47
CA ARG A 377 7.61 -7.28 22.28
C ARG A 377 7.31 -8.28 21.19
N VAL A 378 7.71 -7.89 19.99
CA VAL A 378 7.79 -8.78 18.84
C VAL A 378 9.24 -9.14 18.58
N VAL A 379 9.50 -10.43 18.35
CA VAL A 379 10.81 -10.98 18.01
C VAL A 379 10.70 -11.67 16.66
N ILE A 380 11.54 -11.28 15.71
CA ILE A 380 11.56 -11.84 14.37
C ILE A 380 12.91 -12.50 14.12
N LEU A 381 12.86 -13.76 13.70
CA LEU A 381 14.07 -14.53 13.45
C LEU A 381 14.83 -13.98 12.22
N PRO A 382 16.17 -14.03 12.20
CA PRO A 382 16.97 -13.54 11.09
C PRO A 382 16.69 -14.27 9.77
N GLY A 383 16.28 -15.56 9.83
CA GLY A 383 16.01 -16.34 8.62
C GLY A 383 17.24 -16.52 7.73
N THR A 384 16.99 -16.89 6.47
CA THR A 384 18.01 -17.03 5.42
C THR A 384 18.04 -15.84 4.46
N ASP A 385 17.08 -14.95 4.53
CA ASP A 385 16.92 -13.76 3.67
C ASP A 385 17.10 -12.46 4.48
N PRO A 386 18.36 -12.04 4.74
CA PRO A 386 18.63 -10.85 5.55
C PRO A 386 18.16 -9.54 4.89
N GLU A 387 18.04 -9.52 3.55
CA GLU A 387 17.55 -8.36 2.82
C GLU A 387 16.05 -8.14 3.11
N ARG A 388 15.28 -9.21 3.19
CA ARG A 388 13.85 -9.17 3.53
C ARG A 388 13.65 -8.70 4.98
N LEU A 389 14.44 -9.20 5.92
CA LEU A 389 14.43 -8.73 7.31
C LEU A 389 14.82 -7.25 7.41
N GLY A 390 15.87 -6.84 6.68
CA GLY A 390 16.32 -5.44 6.61
C GLY A 390 15.27 -4.51 6.00
N ALA A 391 14.56 -4.96 4.97
CA ALA A 391 13.48 -4.19 4.35
C ALA A 391 12.31 -3.98 5.33
N LEU A 392 11.95 -4.98 6.13
CA LEU A 392 10.95 -4.82 7.19
C LEU A 392 11.43 -3.83 8.25
N ALA A 393 12.65 -3.98 8.73
CA ALA A 393 13.24 -3.09 9.73
C ALA A 393 13.27 -1.62 9.26
N LEU A 394 13.68 -1.38 8.02
CA LEU A 394 13.67 -0.04 7.41
C LEU A 394 12.25 0.54 7.32
N ARG A 395 11.26 -0.26 6.97
CA ARG A 395 9.86 0.16 6.90
C ARG A 395 9.33 0.59 8.28
N LEU A 396 9.65 -0.18 9.32
CA LEU A 396 9.31 0.18 10.71
C LEU A 396 10.03 1.47 11.16
N GLN A 397 11.31 1.61 10.88
CA GLN A 397 12.09 2.80 11.20
C GLN A 397 11.56 4.06 10.49
N ARG A 398 11.17 3.95 9.21
CA ARG A 398 10.50 5.05 8.48
C ARG A 398 9.18 5.46 9.11
N SER A 399 8.54 4.56 9.84
CA SER A 399 7.34 4.84 10.65
C SER A 399 7.66 5.40 12.05
N GLY A 400 8.93 5.66 12.35
CA GLY A 400 9.39 6.16 13.65
C GLY A 400 9.36 5.10 14.75
N ILE A 401 9.21 3.82 14.40
CA ILE A 401 9.23 2.70 15.34
C ILE A 401 10.67 2.34 15.68
N GLU A 402 10.95 2.22 16.97
CA GLU A 402 12.27 1.81 17.47
C GLU A 402 12.46 0.31 17.23
N VAL A 403 13.54 -0.02 16.54
CA VAL A 403 13.90 -1.38 16.16
C VAL A 403 15.34 -1.67 16.60
N SER A 404 15.55 -2.82 17.21
CA SER A 404 16.86 -3.27 17.64
C SER A 404 17.12 -4.73 17.23
N VAL A 405 18.37 -5.17 17.36
CA VAL A 405 18.75 -6.56 17.13
C VAL A 405 19.40 -7.16 18.38
N THR A 406 19.20 -8.46 18.61
CA THR A 406 19.83 -9.14 19.74
C THR A 406 21.32 -9.23 19.55
N ALA A 407 22.09 -8.82 20.58
CA ALA A 407 23.54 -8.93 20.60
C ALA A 407 24.04 -10.36 20.82
N SER A 408 23.23 -11.17 21.49
CA SER A 408 23.51 -12.58 21.80
C SER A 408 22.19 -13.38 21.79
N ALA A 409 22.29 -14.69 21.72
CA ALA A 409 21.13 -15.56 21.88
C ALA A 409 20.47 -15.34 23.24
N PHE A 410 19.13 -15.43 23.28
CA PHE A 410 18.34 -15.39 24.52
C PHE A 410 17.17 -16.36 24.43
N THR A 411 16.56 -16.65 25.57
CA THR A 411 15.40 -17.54 25.65
C THR A 411 14.24 -16.79 26.29
N SER A 412 13.06 -16.92 25.69
CA SER A 412 11.79 -16.55 26.30
C SER A 412 11.10 -17.79 26.85
N GLU A 413 10.55 -17.70 28.05
CA GLU A 413 9.76 -18.79 28.65
C GLU A 413 8.31 -18.77 28.14
N LYS A 414 7.85 -17.63 27.59
CA LYS A 414 6.49 -17.41 27.14
C LYS A 414 6.46 -16.71 25.77
N ALA A 415 6.89 -17.45 24.76
CA ALA A 415 6.83 -17.00 23.37
C ALA A 415 5.58 -17.58 22.67
N HIS A 416 4.92 -16.72 21.90
CA HIS A 416 3.75 -17.06 21.10
C HIS A 416 4.15 -16.99 19.62
N PRO A 417 4.27 -18.12 18.92
CA PRO A 417 4.55 -18.10 17.48
C PRO A 417 3.37 -17.52 16.69
N TYR A 418 3.66 -16.82 15.62
CA TYR A 418 2.62 -16.31 14.71
C TYR A 418 1.97 -17.44 13.90
N LEU A 419 2.77 -18.40 13.49
CA LEU A 419 2.33 -19.62 12.83
C LEU A 419 2.88 -20.86 13.55
N THR A 420 2.11 -21.93 13.49
CA THR A 420 2.53 -23.27 13.88
C THR A 420 2.10 -24.25 12.79
N HIS A 421 2.97 -25.17 12.45
CA HIS A 421 2.66 -26.19 11.43
C HIS A 421 1.38 -26.96 11.76
N GLY A 422 0.30 -26.66 11.01
CA GLY A 422 -0.98 -27.36 11.07
C GLY A 422 -1.80 -27.18 12.36
N GLY A 423 -1.30 -26.43 13.37
CA GLY A 423 -1.94 -26.23 14.66
C GLY A 423 -2.37 -24.79 14.94
N LYS A 424 -3.09 -24.57 16.06
CA LYS A 424 -3.27 -23.23 16.61
C LYS A 424 -2.01 -22.81 17.34
N PRO A 425 -1.55 -21.55 17.19
CA PRO A 425 -0.43 -21.03 17.96
C PRO A 425 -0.65 -21.20 19.46
N ALA A 426 0.34 -21.77 20.14
CA ALA A 426 0.31 -21.97 21.59
C ALA A 426 1.60 -21.40 22.21
N VAL A 427 1.49 -20.90 23.45
CA VAL A 427 2.64 -20.40 24.20
C VAL A 427 3.66 -21.51 24.41
N GLN A 428 4.93 -21.20 24.21
CA GLN A 428 6.04 -22.14 24.33
C GLN A 428 7.31 -21.46 24.81
N LYS A 429 8.23 -22.27 25.34
CA LYS A 429 9.61 -21.84 25.54
C LYS A 429 10.32 -21.77 24.19
N GLN A 430 10.96 -20.63 23.89
CA GLN A 430 11.62 -20.40 22.61
C GLN A 430 12.99 -19.75 22.80
N SER A 431 14.01 -20.33 22.16
CA SER A 431 15.33 -19.71 22.06
C SER A 431 15.43 -18.91 20.76
N PHE A 432 15.96 -17.71 20.87
CA PHE A 432 16.17 -16.77 19.78
C PHE A 432 17.68 -16.57 19.56
N PRO A 433 18.18 -16.72 18.34
CA PRO A 433 19.60 -16.51 18.05
C PRO A 433 19.99 -15.02 18.11
N ALA A 434 21.29 -14.76 18.18
CA ALA A 434 21.84 -13.42 17.93
C ALA A 434 21.44 -12.94 16.53
N GLY A 435 21.20 -11.61 16.38
CA GLY A 435 20.72 -11.04 15.13
C GLY A 435 19.20 -11.11 14.92
N SER A 436 18.43 -11.65 15.88
CA SER A 436 16.97 -11.56 15.85
C SER A 436 16.53 -10.11 16.01
N LEU A 437 15.57 -9.67 15.19
CA LEU A 437 14.99 -8.34 15.29
C LEU A 437 14.07 -8.27 16.51
N VAL A 438 14.18 -7.21 17.28
CA VAL A 438 13.36 -6.98 18.50
C VAL A 438 12.68 -5.62 18.41
N ILE A 439 11.38 -5.61 18.58
CA ILE A 439 10.55 -4.41 18.65
C ILE A 439 9.83 -4.43 20.00
N GLU A 440 10.31 -3.59 20.94
CA GLU A 440 9.63 -3.38 22.22
C GLU A 440 8.36 -2.55 21.97
N LEU A 441 7.22 -2.97 22.53
CA LEU A 441 5.98 -2.21 22.37
C LEU A 441 5.86 -1.04 23.35
N ALA A 442 6.61 -1.06 24.45
CA ALA A 442 6.72 0.06 25.38
C ALA A 442 7.61 1.18 24.82
N GLN A 443 7.18 1.79 23.73
CA GLN A 443 7.84 2.90 23.06
C GLN A 443 6.83 3.97 22.63
N PRO A 444 7.25 5.22 22.37
CA PRO A 444 6.33 6.29 21.97
C PRO A 444 5.48 5.97 20.74
N GLN A 445 6.00 5.17 19.78
CA GLN A 445 5.26 4.66 18.62
C GLN A 445 4.61 3.30 18.88
N GLY A 446 4.46 2.88 20.14
CA GLY A 446 3.97 1.53 20.51
C GLY A 446 2.61 1.17 19.93
N ARG A 447 1.68 2.14 19.85
CA ARG A 447 0.35 1.91 19.24
C ARG A 447 0.44 1.53 17.77
N LEU A 448 1.20 2.29 16.98
CA LEU A 448 1.44 1.99 15.58
C LEU A 448 2.26 0.70 15.42
N ALA A 449 3.29 0.51 16.25
CA ALA A 449 4.11 -0.71 16.22
C ALA A 449 3.27 -1.96 16.45
N LYS A 450 2.39 -1.95 17.46
CA LYS A 450 1.49 -3.06 17.75
C LYS A 450 0.52 -3.29 16.59
N THR A 451 -0.14 -2.25 16.10
CA THR A 451 -1.07 -2.35 14.96
C THR A 451 -0.44 -2.97 13.71
N LEU A 452 0.82 -2.60 13.40
CA LEU A 452 1.51 -3.12 12.21
C LEU A 452 2.06 -4.54 12.40
N LEU A 453 2.29 -4.96 13.64
CA LEU A 453 3.00 -6.19 13.94
C LEU A 453 2.14 -7.27 14.58
N GLU A 454 1.02 -6.95 15.23
CA GLU A 454 0.18 -7.99 15.86
C GLU A 454 -0.33 -9.01 14.82
N PRO A 455 -0.48 -10.28 15.19
CA PRO A 455 -0.96 -11.30 14.26
C PRO A 455 -2.36 -10.99 13.73
N THR A 456 -3.24 -10.45 14.57
CA THR A 456 -4.63 -10.13 14.23
C THR A 456 -5.05 -8.84 14.88
N THR A 457 -5.78 -7.99 14.14
CA THR A 457 -6.43 -6.80 14.68
C THR A 457 -7.93 -7.06 14.76
N PRO A 458 -8.51 -7.18 15.96
CA PRO A 458 -9.93 -7.54 16.11
C PRO A 458 -10.85 -6.38 15.72
N LEU A 459 -11.97 -6.75 15.12
CA LEU A 459 -13.14 -5.90 14.91
C LEU A 459 -14.08 -6.02 16.11
N SER A 460 -14.88 -4.99 16.38
CA SER A 460 -15.82 -5.04 17.50
C SER A 460 -16.98 -6.01 17.23
N ASP A 461 -17.48 -6.67 18.27
CA ASP A 461 -18.62 -7.60 18.16
C ASP A 461 -19.88 -6.90 17.61
N ALA A 462 -20.07 -5.61 17.95
CA ALA A 462 -21.21 -4.84 17.45
C ALA A 462 -21.12 -4.63 15.92
N PHE A 463 -19.95 -4.26 15.42
CA PHE A 463 -19.70 -4.13 14.00
C PHE A 463 -19.91 -5.46 13.26
N LEU A 464 -19.30 -6.54 13.76
CA LEU A 464 -19.44 -7.87 13.14
C LEU A 464 -20.89 -8.33 13.09
N LYS A 465 -21.64 -8.15 14.17
CA LYS A 465 -23.08 -8.47 14.23
C LYS A 465 -23.88 -7.72 13.16
N ALA A 466 -23.59 -6.44 12.95
CA ALA A 466 -24.23 -5.64 11.91
C ALA A 466 -23.91 -6.19 10.51
N GLN A 467 -22.64 -6.56 10.24
CA GLN A 467 -22.25 -7.12 8.95
C GLN A 467 -22.94 -8.48 8.69
N PHE A 468 -23.00 -9.36 9.68
CA PHE A 468 -23.72 -10.63 9.55
C PHE A 468 -25.23 -10.44 9.30
N ALA A 469 -25.84 -9.44 9.94
CA ALA A 469 -27.26 -9.12 9.69
C ALA A 469 -27.49 -8.65 8.24
N LYS A 470 -26.63 -7.77 7.71
CA LYS A 470 -26.65 -7.35 6.29
C LYS A 470 -26.50 -8.54 5.35
N ARG A 471 -25.56 -9.45 5.66
CA ARG A 471 -25.37 -10.64 4.84
C ARG A 471 -26.62 -11.51 4.79
N LEU A 472 -27.24 -11.80 5.94
CA LEU A 472 -28.46 -12.60 6.00
C LEU A 472 -29.60 -11.92 5.21
N SER A 473 -29.74 -10.60 5.29
CA SER A 473 -30.67 -9.83 4.48
C SER A 473 -30.39 -10.02 2.99
N ASN A 474 -29.15 -9.80 2.56
CA ASN A 474 -28.71 -9.90 1.17
C ASN A 474 -28.93 -11.30 0.56
N LEU A 475 -28.72 -12.35 1.34
CA LEU A 475 -28.94 -13.72 0.88
C LEU A 475 -30.40 -13.99 0.47
N LYS A 476 -31.37 -13.29 1.07
CA LYS A 476 -32.81 -13.46 0.87
C LYS A 476 -33.40 -12.54 -0.18
N LYS A 477 -32.77 -11.40 -0.50
CA LYS A 477 -33.26 -10.42 -1.49
C LYS A 477 -33.44 -11.07 -2.86
N ASN A 478 -34.40 -10.59 -3.64
CA ASN A 478 -34.53 -11.00 -5.05
C ASN A 478 -33.52 -10.22 -5.92
N ASP A 479 -33.34 -10.64 -7.18
CA ASP A 479 -32.33 -10.06 -8.06
C ASP A 479 -32.65 -8.61 -8.51
N ALA A 480 -33.89 -8.15 -8.32
CA ALA A 480 -34.29 -6.77 -8.58
C ALA A 480 -34.12 -5.85 -7.35
N GLU A 481 -33.91 -6.42 -6.16
CA GLU A 481 -33.66 -5.67 -4.94
C GLU A 481 -32.19 -5.33 -4.80
N GLN A 482 -31.87 -4.06 -4.54
CA GLN A 482 -30.50 -3.64 -4.27
C GLN A 482 -29.99 -4.31 -2.99
N THR A 483 -28.81 -4.91 -3.06
CA THR A 483 -28.11 -5.47 -1.90
C THR A 483 -27.56 -4.35 -1.00
N ASP A 484 -27.53 -4.61 0.31
CA ASP A 484 -26.87 -3.71 1.25
C ASP A 484 -25.34 -3.87 1.14
N ASP A 485 -24.63 -2.77 1.01
CA ASP A 485 -23.16 -2.78 1.05
C ASP A 485 -22.67 -3.15 2.46
N TYR A 486 -21.59 -3.91 2.52
CA TYR A 486 -20.89 -4.17 3.77
C TYR A 486 -20.03 -2.95 4.14
N ASP A 487 -19.93 -2.67 5.44
CA ASP A 487 -19.21 -1.47 5.93
C ASP A 487 -17.68 -1.68 6.07
N PHE A 488 -17.13 -2.71 5.45
CA PHE A 488 -15.69 -2.87 5.36
C PHE A 488 -15.14 -1.92 4.29
N TYR A 489 -14.42 -0.90 4.72
CA TYR A 489 -13.91 0.11 3.79
C TYR A 489 -12.62 -0.35 3.07
N ASP A 490 -11.79 -1.17 3.73
CA ASP A 490 -10.54 -1.73 3.15
C ASP A 490 -10.23 -3.11 3.72
N ILE A 491 -9.00 -3.63 3.46
CA ILE A 491 -8.54 -4.92 3.96
C ILE A 491 -8.57 -4.97 5.49
N THR A 492 -8.83 -6.15 6.03
CA THR A 492 -8.94 -6.40 7.47
C THR A 492 -7.71 -7.13 8.06
N ALA A 493 -6.69 -7.37 7.24
CA ALA A 493 -5.44 -8.00 7.67
C ALA A 493 -4.25 -7.38 6.96
N TRP A 494 -3.17 -7.08 7.71
CA TRP A 494 -1.96 -6.40 7.21
C TRP A 494 -0.69 -6.71 7.98
N SER A 495 -0.72 -7.64 8.94
CA SER A 495 0.42 -7.95 9.81
C SER A 495 1.73 -8.10 9.03
N LEU A 496 2.69 -7.22 9.28
CA LEU A 496 3.93 -7.16 8.51
C LEU A 496 4.79 -8.42 8.60
N PRO A 497 4.89 -9.14 9.75
CA PRO A 497 5.58 -10.42 9.76
C PRO A 497 5.01 -11.44 8.76
N PHE A 498 3.70 -11.52 8.61
CA PHE A 498 3.06 -12.35 7.58
C PHE A 498 3.30 -11.82 6.17
N ALA A 499 3.15 -10.52 5.99
CA ALA A 499 3.35 -9.86 4.69
C ALA A 499 4.77 -10.08 4.13
N PHE A 500 5.76 -10.21 5.02
CA PHE A 500 7.15 -10.45 4.66
C PHE A 500 7.56 -11.94 4.69
N ASP A 501 6.65 -12.86 5.03
CA ASP A 501 6.94 -14.29 5.20
C ASP A 501 8.16 -14.51 6.12
N LEU A 502 8.11 -13.90 7.31
CA LEU A 502 9.16 -13.97 8.32
C LEU A 502 8.66 -14.71 9.56
N ALA A 503 9.49 -15.58 10.09
CA ALA A 503 9.18 -16.28 11.34
C ALA A 503 9.21 -15.30 12.52
N ALA A 504 8.04 -15.06 13.11
CA ALA A 504 7.85 -14.09 14.17
C ALA A 504 7.19 -14.71 15.40
N PHE A 505 7.47 -14.10 16.54
CA PHE A 505 6.91 -14.41 17.84
C PHE A 505 6.61 -13.12 18.59
N TRP A 506 5.63 -13.14 19.45
CA TRP A 506 5.52 -12.14 20.50
C TRP A 506 5.76 -12.80 21.86
N THR A 507 6.21 -12.05 22.87
CA THR A 507 6.58 -12.59 24.18
C THR A 507 5.95 -11.81 25.32
N GLU A 508 5.68 -12.56 26.45
CA GLU A 508 5.16 -11.98 27.68
C GLU A 508 6.25 -11.58 28.69
N ASP A 509 7.51 -11.95 28.44
CA ASP A 509 8.60 -11.70 29.37
C ASP A 509 8.79 -10.19 29.60
N THR A 510 8.82 -9.75 30.84
CA THR A 510 8.97 -8.34 31.21
C THR A 510 10.41 -7.84 31.07
N THR A 511 11.40 -8.74 31.24
CA THR A 511 12.82 -8.39 31.09
C THR A 511 13.19 -8.35 29.61
N PRO A 512 13.66 -7.22 29.07
CA PRO A 512 14.10 -7.14 27.67
C PRO A 512 15.43 -7.87 27.48
N PRO A 513 15.65 -8.48 26.29
CA PRO A 513 16.94 -9.07 25.95
C PRO A 513 18.01 -7.98 25.76
N LYS A 514 19.28 -8.37 25.82
CA LYS A 514 20.36 -7.46 25.44
C LYS A 514 20.32 -7.20 23.94
N THR A 515 20.12 -5.97 23.58
CA THR A 515 20.01 -5.52 22.18
C THR A 515 21.06 -4.46 21.85
N GLN A 516 21.27 -4.26 20.56
CA GLN A 516 22.04 -3.15 20.01
C GLN A 516 21.23 -2.49 18.90
N SER A 517 21.49 -1.21 18.63
CA SER A 517 20.85 -0.52 17.53
C SER A 517 21.11 -1.25 16.22
N LEU A 518 20.10 -1.31 15.36
CA LEU A 518 20.26 -1.84 14.02
C LEU A 518 21.14 -0.89 13.21
N VAL A 519 22.40 -1.27 13.02
CA VAL A 519 23.34 -0.61 12.12
C VAL A 519 23.24 -1.34 10.79
N ALA A 520 23.33 -0.61 9.67
CA ALA A 520 23.18 -1.07 8.27
C ALA A 520 23.36 -2.58 7.98
N PRO A 521 22.72 -3.11 6.92
CA PRO A 521 22.72 -4.56 6.62
C PRO A 521 24.16 -5.11 6.57
N ILE A 522 24.33 -6.32 7.11
CA ILE A 522 25.60 -7.04 7.06
C ILE A 522 25.96 -7.28 5.60
N LYS A 523 27.04 -6.66 5.13
CA LYS A 523 27.54 -6.90 3.76
C LYS A 523 28.12 -8.32 3.70
N PRO A 524 27.77 -9.09 2.67
CA PRO A 524 28.35 -10.44 2.51
C PRO A 524 29.87 -10.35 2.27
N THR A 525 30.58 -11.37 2.76
CA THR A 525 32.00 -11.54 2.43
C THR A 525 32.12 -11.86 0.94
N LEU A 526 32.83 -11.03 0.22
CA LEU A 526 33.01 -11.18 -1.22
C LEU A 526 34.23 -12.05 -1.52
N LEU A 527 34.20 -12.71 -2.69
CA LEU A 527 35.35 -13.46 -3.19
C LEU A 527 36.51 -12.52 -3.49
N PRO A 528 37.78 -12.98 -3.29
CA PRO A 528 38.96 -12.24 -3.71
C PRO A 528 38.94 -11.88 -5.21
N GLU A 529 39.47 -10.71 -5.56
CA GLU A 529 39.42 -10.22 -6.95
C GLU A 529 40.09 -11.14 -7.97
N ASN A 530 41.11 -11.86 -7.56
CA ASN A 530 41.85 -12.79 -8.41
C ASN A 530 41.26 -14.22 -8.49
N ALA A 531 40.17 -14.48 -7.78
CA ALA A 531 39.49 -15.78 -7.88
C ALA A 531 38.71 -15.87 -9.21
N LEU A 532 39.13 -16.76 -10.11
CA LEU A 532 38.50 -17.02 -11.40
C LEU A 532 38.04 -18.49 -11.48
N PRO A 533 37.00 -18.87 -10.71
CA PRO A 533 36.53 -20.26 -10.67
C PRO A 533 35.88 -20.67 -12.00
N PRO A 534 35.86 -21.97 -12.33
CA PRO A 534 35.14 -22.50 -13.51
C PRO A 534 33.65 -22.18 -13.50
N ALA A 535 33.03 -22.07 -12.32
CA ALA A 535 31.62 -21.71 -12.17
C ALA A 535 31.37 -21.01 -10.81
N TYR A 536 30.29 -20.30 -10.73
CA TYR A 536 29.75 -19.71 -9.52
C TYR A 536 28.39 -20.30 -9.20
N LEU A 537 28.17 -20.67 -7.93
CA LEU A 537 26.87 -20.99 -7.37
C LEU A 537 26.32 -19.73 -6.68
N ILE A 538 25.05 -19.44 -6.94
CA ILE A 538 24.27 -18.42 -6.29
C ILE A 538 23.08 -19.17 -5.62
N SER A 539 23.11 -19.31 -4.30
CA SER A 539 22.04 -19.99 -3.56
C SER A 539 20.73 -19.21 -3.68
N TYR A 540 19.64 -19.91 -3.97
CA TYR A 540 18.33 -19.26 -4.08
C TYR A 540 17.55 -19.33 -2.75
N ASP A 541 18.21 -18.96 -1.66
CA ASP A 541 17.62 -18.82 -0.33
C ASP A 541 17.19 -17.38 -0.01
N ARG A 542 17.49 -16.43 -0.90
CA ARG A 542 17.19 -14.99 -0.80
C ARG A 542 16.67 -14.42 -2.12
N GLU A 543 15.79 -13.41 -2.03
CA GLU A 543 15.15 -12.78 -3.19
C GLU A 543 16.16 -12.15 -4.14
N ASN A 544 17.17 -11.47 -3.61
CA ASN A 544 18.21 -10.82 -4.40
C ASN A 544 19.04 -11.78 -5.27
N ALA A 545 19.04 -13.07 -4.99
CA ALA A 545 19.68 -14.06 -5.87
C ALA A 545 18.98 -14.14 -7.23
N ALA A 546 17.65 -14.12 -7.26
CA ALA A 546 16.88 -14.10 -8.51
C ALA A 546 17.03 -12.74 -9.25
N ILE A 547 17.09 -11.63 -8.50
CA ILE A 547 17.36 -10.31 -9.08
C ILE A 547 18.74 -10.28 -9.74
N LEU A 548 19.75 -10.88 -9.10
CA LEU A 548 21.09 -11.03 -9.67
C LEU A 548 21.06 -11.84 -10.97
N ALA A 549 20.34 -12.97 -10.98
CA ALA A 549 20.18 -13.80 -12.17
C ALA A 549 19.48 -13.04 -13.31
N LEU A 550 18.41 -12.32 -13.01
CA LEU A 550 17.69 -11.46 -13.98
C LEU A 550 18.60 -10.39 -14.58
N ARG A 551 19.37 -9.67 -13.76
CA ARG A 551 20.28 -8.61 -14.22
C ARG A 551 21.44 -9.18 -15.06
N LEU A 552 21.91 -10.39 -14.78
CA LEU A 552 22.90 -11.07 -15.61
C LEU A 552 22.30 -11.43 -16.98
N LEU A 553 21.10 -12.00 -17.01
CA LEU A 553 20.38 -12.31 -18.25
C LEU A 553 20.12 -11.07 -19.10
N GLU A 554 19.72 -9.94 -18.46
CA GLU A 554 19.56 -8.65 -19.13
C GLU A 554 20.84 -8.14 -19.78
N LYS A 555 21.99 -8.38 -19.17
CA LYS A 555 23.31 -8.03 -19.71
C LYS A 555 23.85 -9.07 -20.71
N GLY A 556 23.07 -10.10 -21.05
CA GLY A 556 23.41 -11.13 -22.04
C GLY A 556 24.29 -12.26 -21.51
N TYR A 557 24.50 -12.37 -20.20
CA TYR A 557 25.21 -13.50 -19.60
C TYR A 557 24.29 -14.73 -19.54
N ARG A 558 24.89 -15.91 -19.66
CA ARG A 558 24.20 -17.20 -19.55
C ARG A 558 24.16 -17.64 -18.09
N VAL A 559 22.96 -17.90 -17.61
CA VAL A 559 22.68 -18.38 -16.25
C VAL A 559 21.91 -19.70 -16.39
N GLY A 560 22.27 -20.71 -15.60
CA GLY A 560 21.50 -21.94 -15.45
C GLY A 560 20.87 -22.01 -14.07
N SER A 561 19.85 -22.85 -13.91
CA SER A 561 19.23 -23.16 -12.62
C SER A 561 19.08 -24.68 -12.43
N MET A 562 19.29 -25.13 -11.20
CA MET A 562 19.12 -26.52 -10.80
C MET A 562 17.65 -26.88 -10.65
N THR A 563 17.16 -27.87 -11.40
CA THR A 563 15.77 -28.38 -11.24
C THR A 563 15.68 -29.50 -10.22
N LYS A 564 16.79 -30.18 -9.95
CA LYS A 564 16.94 -31.17 -8.85
C LYS A 564 18.14 -30.82 -7.98
N PRO A 565 18.11 -31.17 -6.68
CA PRO A 565 19.29 -31.02 -5.83
C PRO A 565 20.47 -31.82 -6.37
N GLY A 566 21.68 -31.32 -6.13
CA GLY A 566 22.89 -31.99 -6.61
C GLY A 566 24.10 -31.63 -5.77
N LYS A 567 25.28 -32.09 -6.23
CA LYS A 567 26.59 -31.77 -5.62
C LYS A 567 27.64 -31.48 -6.69
N ALA A 568 28.54 -30.56 -6.40
CA ALA A 568 29.71 -30.27 -7.21
C ALA A 568 30.87 -29.79 -6.32
N GLY A 569 32.04 -30.45 -6.43
CA GLY A 569 33.21 -30.09 -5.65
C GLY A 569 32.98 -30.09 -4.13
N GLY A 570 32.15 -31.02 -3.63
CA GLY A 570 31.77 -31.11 -2.21
C GLY A 570 30.68 -30.10 -1.77
N ILE A 571 30.21 -29.24 -2.66
CA ILE A 571 29.19 -28.21 -2.37
C ILE A 571 27.81 -28.70 -2.80
N THR A 572 26.80 -28.58 -1.91
CA THR A 572 25.40 -28.89 -2.23
C THR A 572 24.80 -27.81 -3.14
N LEU A 573 24.14 -28.26 -4.20
CA LEU A 573 23.41 -27.43 -5.17
C LEU A 573 21.92 -27.61 -4.90
N GLU A 574 21.33 -26.69 -4.19
CA GLU A 574 19.89 -26.75 -3.88
C GLU A 574 19.03 -26.51 -5.12
N ARG A 575 17.84 -27.10 -5.14
CA ARG A 575 16.86 -26.89 -6.19
C ARG A 575 16.54 -25.38 -6.33
N GLY A 576 16.47 -24.90 -7.58
CA GLY A 576 16.27 -23.47 -7.90
C GLY A 576 17.53 -22.63 -7.85
N SER A 577 18.63 -23.09 -7.24
CA SER A 577 19.89 -22.34 -7.20
C SER A 577 20.42 -22.06 -8.58
N PHE A 578 21.05 -20.89 -8.76
CA PHE A 578 21.61 -20.46 -10.04
C PHE A 578 23.08 -20.85 -10.15
N VAL A 579 23.45 -21.29 -11.34
CA VAL A 579 24.84 -21.62 -11.69
C VAL A 579 25.28 -20.79 -12.89
N VAL A 580 26.40 -20.08 -12.74
CA VAL A 580 27.00 -19.28 -13.81
C VAL A 580 28.33 -19.87 -14.17
N ARG A 581 28.44 -20.52 -15.33
CA ARG A 581 29.68 -21.17 -15.81
C ARG A 581 30.53 -20.17 -16.55
N SER A 582 31.83 -20.10 -16.19
CA SER A 582 32.78 -19.15 -16.78
C SER A 582 33.05 -19.44 -18.25
N GLU A 583 33.20 -20.69 -18.62
CA GLU A 583 33.51 -21.13 -20.00
C GLU A 583 32.40 -20.78 -21.03
N ARG A 584 31.16 -20.57 -20.57
CA ARG A 584 30.03 -20.23 -21.42
C ARG A 584 29.70 -18.76 -21.46
N ASN A 585 30.51 -17.96 -20.81
CA ASN A 585 30.33 -16.51 -20.68
C ASN A 585 31.60 -15.76 -21.08
N PRO A 586 31.50 -14.50 -21.50
CA PRO A 586 32.65 -13.66 -21.77
C PRO A 586 33.53 -13.47 -20.50
N GLU A 587 34.83 -13.20 -20.65
CA GLU A 587 35.75 -12.97 -19.55
C GLU A 587 35.31 -11.83 -18.61
N SER A 588 34.56 -10.85 -19.14
CA SER A 588 33.95 -9.77 -18.35
C SER A 588 32.98 -10.25 -17.25
N LEU A 589 32.56 -11.52 -17.31
CA LEU A 589 31.64 -12.10 -16.32
C LEU A 589 32.16 -11.89 -14.90
N HIS A 590 33.42 -12.24 -14.65
CA HIS A 590 33.98 -12.22 -13.31
C HIS A 590 33.87 -10.85 -12.63
N LYS A 591 34.14 -9.78 -13.40
CA LYS A 591 34.05 -8.39 -12.91
C LYS A 591 32.56 -7.99 -12.69
N VAL A 592 31.71 -8.24 -13.68
CA VAL A 592 30.30 -7.82 -13.65
C VAL A 592 29.52 -8.59 -12.60
N LEU A 593 29.75 -9.90 -12.47
CA LEU A 593 29.08 -10.72 -11.47
C LEU A 593 29.42 -10.26 -10.04
N ARG A 594 30.70 -9.98 -9.76
CA ARG A 594 31.13 -9.45 -8.45
C ARG A 594 30.52 -8.09 -8.17
N GLN A 595 30.52 -7.18 -9.14
CA GLN A 595 29.92 -5.87 -8.98
C GLN A 595 28.43 -5.97 -8.62
N LEU A 596 27.66 -6.74 -9.39
CA LEU A 596 26.24 -6.92 -9.13
C LEU A 596 25.96 -7.66 -7.81
N ALA A 597 26.75 -8.68 -7.49
CA ALA A 597 26.64 -9.41 -6.24
C ALA A 597 26.92 -8.51 -5.02
N THR A 598 27.91 -7.61 -5.13
CA THR A 598 28.22 -6.60 -4.10
C THR A 598 27.06 -5.62 -3.92
N GLU A 599 26.54 -5.11 -5.03
CA GLU A 599 25.44 -4.15 -5.05
C GLU A 599 24.18 -4.75 -4.40
N LEU A 600 23.89 -6.03 -4.69
CA LEU A 600 22.71 -6.72 -4.22
C LEU A 600 22.88 -7.45 -2.88
N GLY A 601 24.08 -7.46 -2.33
CA GLY A 601 24.36 -8.17 -1.08
C GLY A 601 24.35 -9.71 -1.21
N VAL A 602 24.54 -10.27 -2.41
CA VAL A 602 24.42 -11.71 -2.68
C VAL A 602 25.77 -12.41 -2.58
N PRO A 603 25.94 -13.41 -1.71
CA PRO A 603 27.16 -14.22 -1.64
C PRO A 603 27.34 -15.02 -2.93
N LEU A 604 28.59 -15.08 -3.40
CA LEU A 604 28.99 -15.94 -4.50
C LEU A 604 29.79 -17.12 -3.95
N ILE A 605 29.40 -18.34 -4.30
CA ILE A 605 30.12 -19.56 -3.90
C ILE A 605 30.91 -20.06 -5.10
N PRO A 606 32.25 -20.04 -5.06
CA PRO A 606 33.09 -20.53 -6.16
C PRO A 606 33.02 -22.06 -6.22
N LEU A 607 32.78 -22.60 -7.39
CA LEU A 607 32.81 -24.03 -7.67
C LEU A 607 34.17 -24.36 -8.34
N SER A 608 35.03 -25.13 -7.66
CA SER A 608 36.32 -25.49 -8.17
C SER A 608 36.29 -26.69 -9.13
N SER A 609 35.22 -27.46 -9.11
CA SER A 609 35.05 -28.67 -9.93
C SER A 609 33.58 -28.90 -10.25
N ALA A 610 33.35 -29.53 -11.40
CA ALA A 610 32.03 -30.07 -11.78
C ALA A 610 31.86 -31.54 -11.39
N TYR A 611 32.90 -32.14 -10.79
CA TYR A 611 32.89 -33.55 -10.42
C TYR A 611 32.00 -33.81 -9.22
N THR A 612 31.28 -34.93 -9.26
CA THR A 612 30.42 -35.39 -8.17
C THR A 612 30.95 -36.75 -7.67
N ASP A 613 31.25 -36.87 -6.39
CA ASP A 613 31.75 -38.12 -5.75
C ASP A 613 30.65 -39.12 -5.45
N GLU A 614 29.39 -38.72 -5.54
CA GLU A 614 28.23 -39.54 -5.20
C GLU A 614 27.30 -39.64 -6.40
N ALA A 615 26.38 -40.64 -6.38
CA ALA A 615 25.30 -40.73 -7.35
C ALA A 615 24.33 -39.54 -7.18
N SER A 616 24.75 -38.35 -7.62
CA SER A 616 23.97 -37.12 -7.53
C SER A 616 24.06 -36.30 -8.83
N VAL A 617 23.24 -35.29 -8.94
CA VAL A 617 23.18 -34.38 -10.07
C VAL A 617 24.36 -33.40 -10.01
N GLY A 618 25.17 -33.35 -11.08
CA GLY A 618 26.32 -32.43 -11.21
C GLY A 618 26.07 -31.30 -12.21
N LEU A 619 27.08 -30.42 -12.38
CA LEU A 619 27.01 -29.27 -13.29
C LEU A 619 26.88 -29.63 -14.77
N GLY A 620 27.24 -30.84 -15.15
CA GLY A 620 27.06 -31.36 -16.53
C GLY A 620 25.73 -32.01 -16.80
N SER A 621 24.88 -32.12 -15.78
CA SER A 621 23.61 -32.82 -15.87
C SER A 621 22.57 -32.05 -16.69
N GLU A 622 21.62 -32.77 -17.26
CA GLU A 622 20.43 -32.23 -17.89
C GLU A 622 19.52 -31.45 -16.91
N PHE A 623 19.66 -31.70 -15.60
CA PHE A 623 18.94 -30.98 -14.55
C PHE A 623 19.49 -29.60 -14.22
N LEU A 624 20.60 -29.18 -14.84
CA LEU A 624 21.02 -27.78 -14.91
C LEU A 624 20.45 -27.17 -16.19
N LYS A 625 19.29 -26.53 -16.07
CA LYS A 625 18.59 -25.92 -17.20
C LYS A 625 19.05 -24.49 -17.44
N SER A 626 19.28 -24.14 -18.71
CA SER A 626 19.61 -22.76 -19.08
C SER A 626 18.38 -21.88 -19.05
N LEU A 627 18.48 -20.75 -18.35
CA LEU A 627 17.41 -19.76 -18.30
C LEU A 627 17.40 -18.90 -19.57
N LYS A 628 16.22 -18.51 -20.01
CA LYS A 628 16.00 -17.54 -21.05
C LYS A 628 15.87 -16.16 -20.47
N ARG A 629 16.41 -15.14 -21.16
CA ARG A 629 16.13 -13.74 -20.79
C ARG A 629 14.63 -13.47 -20.92
N PRO A 630 13.94 -13.01 -19.87
CA PRO A 630 12.56 -12.61 -19.96
C PRO A 630 12.41 -11.38 -20.88
N ARG A 631 11.46 -11.44 -21.81
CA ARG A 631 11.00 -10.33 -22.63
C ARG A 631 9.54 -10.12 -22.28
N ILE A 632 9.30 -9.12 -21.42
CA ILE A 632 8.04 -8.98 -20.70
C ILE A 632 7.16 -7.94 -21.38
N ALA A 633 5.90 -8.31 -21.65
CA ALA A 633 4.81 -7.40 -21.91
C ALA A 633 3.86 -7.35 -20.71
N VAL A 634 3.41 -6.17 -20.35
CA VAL A 634 2.36 -5.96 -19.33
C VAL A 634 1.18 -5.27 -20.01
N VAL A 635 -0.01 -5.84 -19.86
CA VAL A 635 -1.22 -5.26 -20.46
C VAL A 635 -1.53 -3.93 -19.78
N ALA A 636 -1.74 -2.89 -20.59
CA ALA A 636 -2.02 -1.52 -20.20
C ALA A 636 -3.11 -0.96 -21.12
N ASP A 637 -4.36 -1.06 -20.70
CA ASP A 637 -5.52 -0.64 -21.47
C ASP A 637 -6.66 -0.20 -20.55
N ASP A 638 -7.73 0.35 -21.10
CA ASP A 638 -8.86 0.93 -20.33
C ASP A 638 -9.56 -0.09 -19.40
N MET A 639 -9.39 -1.38 -19.64
CA MET A 639 -9.96 -2.47 -18.84
C MET A 639 -9.08 -2.86 -17.63
N VAL A 640 -7.88 -2.36 -17.58
CA VAL A 640 -6.90 -2.70 -16.54
C VAL A 640 -7.06 -1.79 -15.33
N SER A 641 -7.07 -2.36 -14.13
CA SER A 641 -6.96 -1.59 -12.89
C SER A 641 -5.66 -0.77 -12.90
N LEU A 642 -5.78 0.55 -12.73
CA LEU A 642 -4.61 1.44 -12.68
C LEU A 642 -3.65 1.05 -11.56
N THR A 643 -4.18 0.72 -10.38
CA THR A 643 -3.38 0.31 -9.23
C THR A 643 -2.76 -1.07 -9.41
N GLY A 644 -3.49 -2.01 -10.03
CA GLY A 644 -2.95 -3.33 -10.37
C GLY A 644 -1.80 -3.21 -11.38
N TYR A 645 -1.99 -2.44 -12.46
CA TYR A 645 -0.91 -2.14 -13.39
C TYR A 645 0.28 -1.44 -12.72
N GLY A 646 -0.01 -0.43 -11.90
CA GLY A 646 1.00 0.36 -11.20
C GLY A 646 1.85 -0.48 -10.24
N SER A 647 1.23 -1.39 -9.51
CA SER A 647 1.93 -2.33 -8.62
C SER A 647 2.91 -3.22 -9.40
N VAL A 648 2.48 -3.78 -10.53
CA VAL A 648 3.34 -4.58 -11.42
C VAL A 648 4.45 -3.71 -12.03
N TRP A 649 4.14 -2.49 -12.49
CA TRP A 649 5.13 -1.57 -13.04
C TRP A 649 6.22 -1.24 -12.02
N HIS A 650 5.83 -0.80 -10.82
CA HIS A 650 6.77 -0.49 -9.74
C HIS A 650 7.63 -1.71 -9.39
N PHE A 651 7.01 -2.87 -9.29
CA PHE A 651 7.72 -4.12 -8.99
C PHE A 651 8.79 -4.44 -10.04
N LEU A 652 8.43 -4.44 -11.32
CA LEU A 652 9.39 -4.76 -12.39
C LEU A 652 10.52 -3.73 -12.49
N GLU A 653 10.19 -2.44 -12.44
CA GLU A 653 11.17 -1.37 -12.67
C GLU A 653 12.00 -1.07 -11.41
N ARG A 654 11.35 -0.92 -10.24
CA ARG A 654 12.02 -0.45 -9.02
C ARG A 654 12.57 -1.57 -8.16
N GLU A 655 11.82 -2.66 -8.01
CA GLU A 655 12.26 -3.77 -7.17
C GLU A 655 13.20 -4.72 -7.93
N LEU A 656 12.83 -5.14 -9.14
CA LEU A 656 13.64 -6.07 -9.93
C LEU A 656 14.69 -5.38 -10.80
N GLY A 657 14.44 -4.14 -11.24
CA GLY A 657 15.30 -3.40 -12.16
C GLY A 657 15.31 -4.02 -13.58
N VAL A 658 14.19 -4.59 -14.01
CA VAL A 658 14.02 -5.19 -15.34
C VAL A 658 13.11 -4.34 -16.23
N LYS A 659 13.40 -4.37 -17.53
CA LYS A 659 12.61 -3.64 -18.53
C LYS A 659 11.40 -4.48 -18.95
N PHE A 660 10.29 -3.79 -19.20
CA PHE A 660 9.09 -4.37 -19.77
C PHE A 660 8.47 -3.42 -20.81
N THR A 661 7.51 -3.90 -21.56
CA THR A 661 6.75 -3.11 -22.55
C THR A 661 5.29 -3.06 -22.10
N PRO A 662 4.73 -1.87 -21.80
CA PRO A 662 3.29 -1.71 -21.65
C PRO A 662 2.63 -1.93 -23.03
N ILE A 663 1.61 -2.79 -23.10
CA ILE A 663 1.00 -3.18 -24.37
C ILE A 663 -0.52 -3.12 -24.30
N ARG A 664 -1.14 -2.60 -25.37
CA ARG A 664 -2.59 -2.64 -25.49
C ARG A 664 -3.08 -4.00 -25.95
N LEU A 665 -4.25 -4.43 -25.49
CA LEU A 665 -4.86 -5.71 -25.82
C LEU A 665 -4.92 -5.97 -27.34
N ARG A 666 -5.32 -4.98 -28.12
CA ARG A 666 -5.39 -5.07 -29.59
C ARG A 666 -4.05 -5.39 -30.27
N SER A 667 -2.93 -5.13 -29.59
CA SER A 667 -1.57 -5.35 -30.10
C SER A 667 -1.00 -6.73 -29.74
N LEU A 668 -1.71 -7.51 -28.92
CA LEU A 668 -1.31 -8.88 -28.56
C LEU A 668 -1.63 -9.86 -29.69
N ARG A 669 -1.01 -9.67 -30.84
CA ARG A 669 -1.24 -10.48 -32.07
C ARG A 669 0.03 -10.57 -32.92
N GLY A 670 0.14 -11.63 -33.70
CA GLY A 670 1.14 -11.82 -34.78
C GLY A 670 2.58 -11.54 -34.33
N GLU A 671 3.33 -10.78 -35.13
CA GLU A 671 4.74 -10.47 -34.87
C GLU A 671 4.99 -9.75 -33.56
N THR A 672 4.09 -8.84 -33.17
CA THR A 672 4.24 -8.10 -31.90
C THR A 672 4.27 -9.07 -30.72
N LEU A 673 3.34 -10.03 -30.66
CA LEU A 673 3.29 -11.02 -29.57
C LEU A 673 4.53 -11.91 -29.56
N SER A 674 5.09 -12.27 -30.72
CA SER A 674 6.29 -13.10 -30.83
C SER A 674 7.57 -12.46 -30.28
N THR A 675 7.59 -11.14 -30.13
CA THR A 675 8.72 -10.44 -29.54
C THR A 675 8.85 -10.69 -28.03
N PHE A 676 7.79 -11.13 -27.37
CA PHE A 676 7.75 -11.42 -25.94
C PHE A 676 7.80 -12.92 -25.66
N ASN A 677 8.23 -13.29 -24.45
CA ASN A 677 8.11 -14.65 -23.93
C ASN A 677 7.44 -14.69 -22.55
N VAL A 678 7.07 -13.52 -22.01
CA VAL A 678 6.24 -13.36 -20.81
C VAL A 678 5.19 -12.29 -21.11
N VAL A 679 3.91 -12.60 -20.86
CA VAL A 679 2.81 -11.63 -20.94
C VAL A 679 2.06 -11.66 -19.61
N ILE A 680 1.95 -10.48 -18.96
CA ILE A 680 1.30 -10.32 -17.67
C ILE A 680 -0.02 -9.56 -17.88
N PHE A 681 -1.10 -10.16 -17.38
CA PHE A 681 -2.42 -9.55 -17.24
C PHE A 681 -2.61 -9.10 -15.79
N PRO A 682 -2.45 -7.81 -15.48
CA PRO A 682 -2.78 -7.28 -14.16
C PRO A 682 -4.27 -7.41 -13.86
N GLU A 683 -4.67 -7.08 -12.65
CA GLU A 683 -6.08 -6.96 -12.29
C GLU A 683 -6.85 -6.11 -13.30
N GLY A 684 -8.05 -6.56 -13.70
CA GLY A 684 -8.90 -5.88 -14.69
C GLY A 684 -10.10 -6.71 -15.07
N PHE A 685 -10.94 -6.20 -15.98
CA PHE A 685 -12.22 -6.81 -16.33
C PHE A 685 -12.42 -6.84 -17.86
N GLY A 686 -13.23 -7.77 -18.36
CA GLY A 686 -13.66 -7.79 -19.76
C GLY A 686 -12.57 -8.09 -20.78
N TYR A 687 -11.49 -8.72 -20.39
CA TYR A 687 -10.35 -9.02 -21.26
C TYR A 687 -10.71 -9.92 -22.44
N SER A 688 -11.51 -10.98 -22.23
CA SER A 688 -11.92 -11.90 -23.28
C SER A 688 -12.74 -11.20 -24.36
N GLY A 689 -13.68 -10.33 -23.96
CA GLY A 689 -14.48 -9.53 -24.89
C GLY A 689 -13.64 -8.55 -25.71
N ALA A 690 -12.66 -7.86 -25.07
CA ALA A 690 -11.78 -6.91 -25.73
C ALA A 690 -10.78 -7.56 -26.68
N LEU A 691 -10.27 -8.75 -26.36
CA LEU A 691 -9.40 -9.54 -27.22
C LEU A 691 -10.17 -10.13 -28.40
N GLY A 692 -11.41 -10.53 -28.15
CA GLY A 692 -12.22 -11.33 -29.07
C GLY A 692 -11.57 -12.68 -29.39
N LYS A 693 -12.28 -13.53 -30.11
CA LYS A 693 -11.78 -14.88 -30.48
C LYS A 693 -10.39 -14.85 -31.13
N PRO A 694 -10.08 -13.95 -32.13
CA PRO A 694 -8.77 -13.96 -32.78
C PRO A 694 -7.61 -13.62 -31.79
N GLY A 695 -7.82 -12.75 -30.80
CA GLY A 695 -6.81 -12.42 -29.82
C GLY A 695 -6.57 -13.55 -28.82
N VAL A 696 -7.64 -14.22 -28.40
CA VAL A 696 -7.55 -15.39 -27.50
C VAL A 696 -6.85 -16.58 -28.24
N ASP A 697 -7.19 -16.84 -29.51
CA ASP A 697 -6.54 -17.89 -30.28
C ASP A 697 -5.04 -17.60 -30.48
N ALA A 698 -4.67 -16.35 -30.77
CA ALA A 698 -3.27 -15.93 -30.89
C ALA A 698 -2.47 -16.12 -29.57
N LEU A 699 -3.08 -15.79 -28.43
CA LEU A 699 -2.46 -16.04 -27.12
C LEU A 699 -2.28 -17.55 -26.87
N ARG A 700 -3.27 -18.37 -27.21
CA ARG A 700 -3.18 -19.83 -27.06
C ARG A 700 -2.05 -20.43 -27.89
N GLU A 701 -1.94 -20.03 -29.15
CA GLU A 701 -0.85 -20.45 -30.02
C GLU A 701 0.51 -19.99 -29.51
N TRP A 702 0.59 -18.75 -29.03
CA TRP A 702 1.82 -18.18 -28.48
C TRP A 702 2.26 -18.93 -27.23
N VAL A 703 1.34 -19.27 -26.30
CA VAL A 703 1.64 -20.10 -25.13
C VAL A 703 2.14 -21.47 -25.59
N ALA A 704 1.42 -22.12 -26.52
CA ALA A 704 1.82 -23.43 -27.01
C ALA A 704 3.22 -23.41 -27.66
N GLY A 705 3.63 -22.25 -28.23
CA GLY A 705 4.98 -21.99 -28.77
C GLY A 705 6.07 -21.73 -27.71
N GLY A 706 5.74 -21.68 -26.40
CA GLY A 706 6.69 -21.50 -25.31
C GLY A 706 6.60 -20.17 -24.57
N GLY A 707 5.49 -19.47 -24.67
CA GLY A 707 5.20 -18.26 -23.90
C GLY A 707 4.72 -18.57 -22.48
N ALA A 708 5.06 -17.73 -21.52
CA ALA A 708 4.51 -17.72 -20.17
C ALA A 708 3.41 -16.67 -20.06
N LEU A 709 2.16 -17.11 -19.93
CA LEU A 709 0.99 -16.27 -19.74
C LEU A 709 0.67 -16.18 -18.26
N ILE A 710 0.75 -15.00 -17.69
CA ILE A 710 0.57 -14.76 -16.24
C ILE A 710 -0.67 -13.90 -16.04
N GLY A 711 -1.62 -14.38 -15.24
CA GLY A 711 -2.80 -13.64 -14.82
C GLY A 711 -2.79 -13.38 -13.32
N LEU A 712 -2.97 -12.13 -12.91
CA LEU A 712 -2.96 -11.71 -11.51
C LEU A 712 -4.37 -11.28 -11.07
N ALA A 713 -4.84 -11.83 -9.94
CA ALA A 713 -6.19 -11.57 -9.41
C ALA A 713 -7.26 -11.74 -10.50
N SER A 714 -8.20 -10.79 -10.65
CA SER A 714 -9.21 -10.83 -11.71
C SER A 714 -8.63 -10.81 -13.13
N GLY A 715 -7.38 -10.36 -13.30
CA GLY A 715 -6.65 -10.42 -14.56
C GLY A 715 -6.29 -11.84 -15.02
N GLY A 716 -6.39 -12.84 -14.13
CA GLY A 716 -6.24 -14.25 -14.45
C GLY A 716 -7.55 -15.02 -14.57
N THR A 717 -8.62 -14.54 -13.93
CA THR A 717 -9.87 -15.30 -13.84
C THR A 717 -10.58 -15.48 -15.18
N TRP A 718 -10.40 -14.54 -16.11
CA TRP A 718 -10.96 -14.68 -17.46
C TRP A 718 -10.38 -15.88 -18.23
N PHE A 719 -9.21 -16.43 -17.82
CA PHE A 719 -8.65 -17.66 -18.41
C PHE A 719 -9.60 -18.86 -18.22
N THR A 720 -10.47 -18.82 -17.20
CA THR A 720 -11.46 -19.86 -16.90
C THR A 720 -12.75 -19.75 -17.71
N GLU A 721 -12.97 -18.64 -18.43
CA GLU A 721 -14.16 -18.41 -19.23
C GLU A 721 -14.21 -19.41 -20.40
N LYS A 722 -15.43 -19.87 -20.75
CA LYS A 722 -15.62 -20.86 -21.82
C LYS A 722 -15.05 -20.40 -23.17
N ASP A 723 -15.17 -19.11 -23.48
CA ASP A 723 -14.70 -18.54 -24.75
C ASP A 723 -13.18 -18.37 -24.76
N ALA A 724 -12.57 -18.16 -23.59
CA ALA A 724 -11.11 -18.13 -23.45
C ALA A 724 -10.50 -19.54 -23.46
N ASN A 725 -11.03 -20.42 -22.62
CA ASN A 725 -10.59 -21.83 -22.48
C ASN A 725 -9.05 -21.96 -22.46
N LEU A 726 -8.39 -21.11 -21.64
CA LEU A 726 -6.94 -21.09 -21.47
C LEU A 726 -6.49 -21.95 -20.29
N THR A 727 -7.40 -22.32 -19.40
CA THR A 727 -7.16 -23.21 -18.25
C THR A 727 -8.30 -24.20 -18.08
N ALA A 728 -8.02 -25.36 -17.51
CA ALA A 728 -9.03 -26.34 -17.08
C ALA A 728 -9.61 -26.05 -15.70
N ALA A 729 -9.01 -25.12 -14.97
CA ALA A 729 -9.53 -24.68 -13.67
C ALA A 729 -10.89 -24.01 -13.81
N THR A 730 -11.73 -24.13 -12.79
CA THR A 730 -13.06 -23.53 -12.74
C THR A 730 -13.27 -22.81 -11.43
N LEU A 731 -14.21 -21.87 -11.40
CA LEU A 731 -14.53 -21.13 -10.19
C LEU A 731 -15.44 -21.93 -9.25
N VAL A 732 -15.29 -21.73 -7.94
CA VAL A 732 -16.22 -22.26 -6.93
C VAL A 732 -17.55 -21.54 -7.08
N GLY A 733 -18.66 -22.28 -7.06
CA GLY A 733 -19.99 -21.70 -7.23
C GLY A 733 -20.35 -21.35 -8.68
N ALA A 734 -19.47 -21.60 -9.65
CA ALA A 734 -19.83 -21.57 -11.07
C ALA A 734 -20.72 -22.79 -11.37
N ASP A 735 -22.00 -22.58 -11.26
CA ASP A 735 -23.01 -23.62 -11.52
C ASP A 735 -23.09 -23.91 -13.01
N LYS A 736 -23.48 -25.14 -13.33
CA LYS A 736 -24.03 -25.46 -14.69
C LYS A 736 -25.19 -24.48 -14.91
N GLU A 737 -25.21 -23.82 -16.06
CA GLU A 737 -26.32 -22.97 -16.44
C GLU A 737 -27.65 -23.68 -16.13
N PRO A 738 -28.58 -23.00 -15.40
CA PRO A 738 -29.88 -23.58 -15.12
C PRO A 738 -30.52 -23.96 -16.46
N LYS A 739 -31.22 -25.10 -16.47
CA LYS A 739 -31.94 -25.53 -17.67
C LYS A 739 -32.92 -24.39 -18.06
N PRO A 740 -33.13 -24.14 -19.37
CA PRO A 740 -34.01 -23.08 -19.84
C PRO A 740 -35.39 -23.06 -19.13
N GLU A 741 -35.89 -24.22 -18.74
CA GLU A 741 -37.18 -24.44 -18.05
C GLU A 741 -37.19 -23.96 -16.60
N ASP A 742 -36.01 -23.72 -15.97
CA ASP A 742 -35.90 -23.30 -14.57
C ASP A 742 -35.49 -21.82 -14.41
N LYS A 743 -35.17 -21.12 -15.51
CA LYS A 743 -34.72 -19.73 -15.48
C LYS A 743 -35.81 -18.74 -15.03
N ASP A 744 -37.10 -19.06 -15.26
CA ASP A 744 -38.19 -18.13 -15.04
C ASP A 744 -39.08 -18.45 -13.81
N LYS A 745 -38.72 -19.46 -13.01
CA LYS A 745 -39.48 -19.77 -11.79
C LYS A 745 -39.07 -18.83 -10.65
N PRO A 746 -40.03 -18.08 -10.06
CA PRO A 746 -39.73 -17.26 -8.89
C PRO A 746 -39.33 -18.13 -7.70
N LYS A 747 -38.09 -17.89 -7.18
CA LYS A 747 -37.56 -18.60 -6.01
C LYS A 747 -38.05 -17.96 -4.72
N THR A 748 -38.31 -18.79 -3.69
CA THR A 748 -38.56 -18.28 -2.34
C THR A 748 -37.30 -17.65 -1.72
N PRO A 749 -37.43 -16.80 -0.67
CA PRO A 749 -36.27 -16.27 0.04
C PRO A 749 -35.32 -17.37 0.56
N GLU A 750 -35.89 -18.48 1.05
CA GLU A 750 -35.12 -19.63 1.56
C GLU A 750 -34.39 -20.39 0.45
N GLU A 751 -34.96 -20.48 -0.74
CA GLU A 751 -34.31 -21.10 -1.90
C GLU A 751 -33.18 -20.22 -2.40
N ARG A 752 -33.33 -18.88 -2.42
CA ARG A 752 -32.27 -17.94 -2.78
C ARG A 752 -31.15 -18.00 -1.77
N GLU A 753 -31.41 -17.99 -0.48
CA GLU A 753 -30.42 -18.13 0.59
C GLU A 753 -29.61 -19.41 0.38
N LYS A 754 -30.28 -20.55 0.20
CA LYS A 754 -29.64 -21.85 0.01
C LYS A 754 -28.78 -21.93 -1.25
N GLU A 755 -29.17 -21.22 -2.30
CA GLU A 755 -28.39 -21.14 -3.55
C GLU A 755 -27.17 -20.23 -3.41
N ARG A 756 -27.37 -19.05 -2.84
CA ARG A 756 -26.30 -18.06 -2.64
C ARG A 756 -25.27 -18.54 -1.62
N GLU A 757 -25.65 -19.35 -0.63
CA GLU A 757 -24.72 -20.00 0.29
C GLU A 757 -23.76 -20.97 -0.38
N LYS A 758 -24.03 -21.43 -1.60
CA LYS A 758 -23.09 -22.23 -2.39
C LYS A 758 -22.01 -21.40 -3.08
N LYS A 759 -22.15 -20.08 -3.10
CA LYS A 759 -21.19 -19.15 -3.68
C LYS A 759 -20.39 -18.46 -2.59
N PRO A 760 -19.11 -18.10 -2.86
CA PRO A 760 -18.35 -17.29 -1.92
C PRO A 760 -19.03 -15.93 -1.72
N THR A 761 -19.07 -15.47 -0.47
CA THR A 761 -19.41 -14.09 -0.15
C THR A 761 -18.14 -13.25 -0.22
N SER A 762 -18.21 -12.05 -0.80
CA SER A 762 -17.06 -11.18 -0.98
C SER A 762 -16.34 -10.90 0.33
N LEU A 763 -15.02 -11.08 0.33
CA LEU A 763 -14.12 -10.83 1.46
C LEU A 763 -13.55 -9.41 1.35
N PRO A 764 -13.49 -8.67 2.45
CA PRO A 764 -12.83 -7.36 2.45
C PRO A 764 -11.32 -7.45 2.26
N GLY A 765 -10.73 -8.57 2.62
CA GLY A 765 -9.29 -8.85 2.56
C GLY A 765 -8.81 -9.47 3.87
N ALA A 766 -8.37 -10.71 3.79
CA ALA A 766 -7.91 -11.50 4.93
C ALA A 766 -6.74 -12.39 4.53
N LEU A 767 -6.04 -12.93 5.52
CA LEU A 767 -4.89 -13.82 5.35
C LEU A 767 -5.27 -15.25 5.67
N PHE A 768 -4.96 -16.14 4.75
CA PHE A 768 -5.30 -17.55 4.86
C PHE A 768 -4.05 -18.43 4.80
N ARG A 769 -4.11 -19.54 5.51
CA ARG A 769 -3.09 -20.59 5.48
C ARG A 769 -3.15 -21.31 4.16
N ALA A 770 -2.00 -21.43 3.51
CA ALA A 770 -1.84 -22.14 2.25
C ALA A 770 -0.62 -23.05 2.28
N ARG A 771 -0.57 -24.01 1.37
CA ARG A 771 0.54 -24.95 1.20
C ARG A 771 1.17 -24.74 -0.18
N LEU A 772 2.47 -24.54 -0.20
CA LEU A 772 3.29 -24.35 -1.38
C LEU A 772 3.92 -25.68 -1.82
N ASN A 773 3.81 -26.02 -3.08
CA ASN A 773 4.58 -27.11 -3.68
C ASN A 773 6.02 -26.63 -3.97
N ARG A 774 6.96 -26.95 -3.09
CA ARG A 774 8.38 -26.59 -3.24
C ARG A 774 9.14 -27.35 -4.31
N GLU A 775 8.57 -28.42 -4.83
CA GLU A 775 9.18 -29.18 -5.93
C GLU A 775 8.89 -28.56 -7.30
N HIS A 776 7.80 -27.82 -7.40
CA HIS A 776 7.44 -27.04 -8.57
C HIS A 776 8.25 -25.74 -8.66
N PHE A 777 8.57 -25.28 -9.87
CA PHE A 777 9.43 -24.11 -10.07
C PHE A 777 8.89 -22.84 -9.40
N LEU A 778 7.57 -22.67 -9.32
CA LEU A 778 6.97 -21.54 -8.59
C LEU A 778 7.33 -21.54 -7.10
N GLY A 779 7.64 -22.70 -6.53
CA GLY A 779 8.06 -22.86 -5.13
C GLY A 779 9.58 -22.76 -4.90
N PHE A 780 10.39 -22.55 -5.94
CA PHE A 780 11.85 -22.47 -5.77
C PHE A 780 12.25 -21.28 -4.91
N GLY A 781 13.23 -21.48 -4.07
CA GLY A 781 13.75 -20.46 -3.16
C GLY A 781 12.97 -20.31 -1.84
N TYR A 782 11.81 -20.94 -1.67
CA TYR A 782 11.11 -20.95 -0.38
C TYR A 782 11.68 -21.99 0.58
N GLY A 783 11.88 -21.60 1.84
CA GLY A 783 12.42 -22.46 2.90
C GLY A 783 11.40 -23.44 3.49
N GLN A 784 10.10 -23.18 3.34
CA GLN A 784 9.00 -23.94 3.95
C GLN A 784 7.84 -24.14 3.00
N GLU A 785 7.00 -25.15 3.28
CA GLU A 785 5.80 -25.43 2.48
C GLU A 785 4.60 -24.58 2.94
N GLU A 786 4.58 -24.15 4.20
CA GLU A 786 3.51 -23.35 4.73
C GLU A 786 3.67 -21.89 4.28
N LEU A 787 2.61 -21.32 3.75
CA LEU A 787 2.57 -19.94 3.24
C LEU A 787 1.33 -19.24 3.75
N VAL A 788 1.43 -17.96 4.06
CA VAL A 788 0.28 -17.09 4.31
C VAL A 788 -0.09 -16.38 3.02
N PHE A 789 -1.33 -16.59 2.57
CA PHE A 789 -1.80 -16.07 1.30
C PHE A 789 -2.96 -15.08 1.49
N PRO A 790 -2.85 -13.82 1.01
CA PRO A 790 -3.91 -12.84 1.08
C PRO A 790 -5.01 -13.16 0.06
N LEU A 791 -6.26 -12.93 0.44
CA LEU A 791 -7.40 -13.09 -0.45
C LEU A 791 -8.43 -11.99 -0.20
N MET A 792 -8.93 -11.41 -1.29
CA MET A 792 -10.00 -10.41 -1.34
C MET A 792 -11.06 -10.84 -2.37
N GLY A 793 -12.28 -10.33 -2.21
CA GLY A 793 -13.37 -10.60 -3.17
C GLY A 793 -14.01 -11.97 -2.95
N ASP A 794 -14.73 -12.43 -3.97
CA ASP A 794 -15.58 -13.61 -3.96
C ASP A 794 -15.15 -14.68 -4.97
N ILE A 795 -13.95 -14.56 -5.51
CA ILE A 795 -13.42 -15.49 -6.51
C ILE A 795 -12.57 -16.55 -5.83
N PHE A 796 -13.03 -17.79 -5.81
CA PHE A 796 -12.29 -18.97 -5.34
C PHE A 796 -12.09 -19.95 -6.50
N LEU A 797 -10.89 -20.53 -6.59
CA LEU A 797 -10.48 -21.32 -7.75
C LEU A 797 -10.42 -22.81 -7.40
N LYS A 798 -11.24 -23.63 -8.04
CA LYS A 798 -11.12 -25.09 -7.91
C LYS A 798 -9.76 -25.56 -8.43
N PRO A 799 -9.15 -26.58 -7.81
CA PRO A 799 -7.89 -27.12 -8.29
C PRO A 799 -7.97 -27.56 -9.75
N THR A 800 -6.92 -27.28 -10.53
CA THR A 800 -6.81 -27.80 -11.89
C THR A 800 -6.51 -29.31 -11.87
N THR A 801 -6.98 -30.01 -12.91
CA THR A 801 -6.68 -31.42 -13.16
C THR A 801 -5.69 -31.61 -14.32
N LYS A 802 -5.27 -30.54 -14.99
CA LYS A 802 -4.38 -30.56 -16.16
C LYS A 802 -3.00 -29.97 -15.94
N GLY A 803 -2.66 -29.64 -14.71
CA GLY A 803 -1.39 -29.04 -14.35
C GLY A 803 -1.10 -29.15 -12.87
N THR A 804 -0.32 -28.24 -12.35
CA THR A 804 0.09 -28.22 -10.93
C THR A 804 -0.64 -27.12 -10.18
N ASN A 805 -1.23 -27.46 -9.05
CA ASN A 805 -1.70 -26.50 -8.05
C ASN A 805 -0.50 -26.13 -7.18
N ALA A 806 0.24 -25.10 -7.60
CA ALA A 806 1.50 -24.71 -6.97
C ALA A 806 1.32 -24.18 -5.56
N VAL A 807 0.18 -23.50 -5.30
CA VAL A 807 -0.25 -23.10 -3.98
C VAL A 807 -1.71 -23.52 -3.78
N THR A 808 -2.00 -24.20 -2.67
CA THR A 808 -3.36 -24.63 -2.30
C THR A 808 -3.69 -24.16 -0.90
N PHE A 809 -4.93 -23.73 -0.68
CA PHE A 809 -5.37 -23.40 0.66
C PHE A 809 -5.42 -24.64 1.56
N ALA A 810 -5.15 -24.47 2.85
CA ALA A 810 -5.16 -25.56 3.80
C ALA A 810 -6.58 -26.15 3.95
N LYS A 811 -6.65 -27.36 4.48
CA LYS A 811 -7.94 -28.05 4.72
C LYS A 811 -8.68 -27.50 5.95
N SER A 812 -7.94 -27.01 6.95
CA SER A 812 -8.46 -26.53 8.23
C SER A 812 -7.55 -25.48 8.83
N ASN A 813 -8.03 -24.76 9.84
CA ASN A 813 -7.33 -23.62 10.44
C ASN A 813 -6.93 -22.59 9.37
N LEU A 814 -7.84 -22.33 8.44
CA LEU A 814 -7.61 -21.53 7.24
C LEU A 814 -7.33 -20.06 7.56
N LEU A 815 -8.21 -19.43 8.34
CA LEU A 815 -8.06 -18.01 8.68
C LEU A 815 -6.86 -17.80 9.59
N VAL A 816 -5.91 -16.99 9.14
CA VAL A 816 -4.71 -16.58 9.90
C VAL A 816 -4.93 -15.21 10.52
N SER A 817 -5.47 -14.27 9.75
CA SER A 817 -5.70 -12.89 10.19
C SER A 817 -6.81 -12.23 9.39
N GLY A 818 -7.52 -11.29 10.00
CA GLY A 818 -8.60 -10.54 9.36
C GLY A 818 -9.97 -11.19 9.51
N PHE A 819 -10.89 -10.79 8.64
CA PHE A 819 -12.29 -11.20 8.67
C PHE A 819 -12.61 -12.23 7.60
N ALA A 820 -13.37 -13.26 7.98
CA ALA A 820 -13.96 -14.25 7.07
C ALA A 820 -15.41 -14.53 7.46
N TRP A 821 -16.24 -14.83 6.46
CA TRP A 821 -17.66 -15.15 6.70
C TRP A 821 -17.81 -16.55 7.28
N GLU A 822 -18.24 -16.63 8.54
CA GLU A 822 -18.48 -17.89 9.23
C GLU A 822 -19.46 -18.77 8.43
N GLY A 823 -19.18 -20.07 8.33
CA GLY A 823 -20.00 -21.04 7.61
C GLY A 823 -19.93 -20.95 6.09
N ASN A 824 -19.40 -19.86 5.50
CA ASN A 824 -19.26 -19.68 4.06
C ASN A 824 -17.78 -19.77 3.61
N THR A 825 -16.93 -18.84 4.05
CA THR A 825 -15.58 -18.71 3.52
C THR A 825 -14.75 -19.96 3.70
N GLU A 826 -14.58 -20.44 4.93
CA GLU A 826 -13.69 -21.60 5.19
C GLU A 826 -14.19 -22.87 4.51
N ARG A 827 -15.51 -23.07 4.48
CA ARG A 827 -16.13 -24.24 3.83
C ARG A 827 -15.89 -24.27 2.32
N LEU A 828 -15.91 -23.09 1.65
CA LEU A 828 -15.79 -22.99 0.20
C LEU A 828 -14.35 -22.83 -0.26
N LEU A 829 -13.45 -22.33 0.62
CA LEU A 829 -12.05 -22.08 0.33
C LEU A 829 -11.14 -23.31 0.61
N ALA A 830 -11.55 -24.19 1.53
CA ALA A 830 -10.73 -25.35 1.92
C ALA A 830 -10.30 -26.18 0.71
N GLU A 831 -9.01 -26.49 0.62
CA GLU A 831 -8.37 -27.31 -0.44
C GLU A 831 -8.53 -26.72 -1.86
N THR A 832 -8.94 -25.46 -2.01
CA THR A 832 -8.98 -24.76 -3.32
C THR A 832 -7.59 -24.27 -3.72
N ALA A 833 -7.41 -23.93 -5.00
CA ALA A 833 -6.13 -23.44 -5.50
C ALA A 833 -5.99 -21.93 -5.31
N ALA A 834 -4.78 -21.48 -4.92
CA ALA A 834 -4.40 -20.08 -4.87
C ALA A 834 -3.50 -19.68 -6.05
N VAL A 835 -2.63 -20.60 -6.49
CA VAL A 835 -1.77 -20.43 -7.68
C VAL A 835 -1.72 -21.73 -8.44
N ILE A 836 -2.00 -21.65 -9.73
CA ILE A 836 -1.91 -22.81 -10.63
C ILE A 836 -0.91 -22.55 -11.75
N ASP A 837 -0.33 -23.65 -12.25
CA ASP A 837 0.41 -23.73 -13.50
C ASP A 837 -0.20 -24.81 -14.40
N GLU A 838 -0.59 -24.45 -15.61
CA GLU A 838 -1.00 -25.40 -16.63
C GLU A 838 -0.04 -25.37 -17.82
N PRO A 839 0.82 -26.38 -17.97
CA PRO A 839 1.63 -26.54 -19.16
C PRO A 839 0.74 -26.65 -20.42
N THR A 840 1.04 -25.84 -21.44
CA THR A 840 0.29 -25.80 -22.68
C THR A 840 1.28 -25.79 -23.85
N GLY A 841 1.45 -26.93 -24.51
CA GLY A 841 2.48 -27.12 -25.50
C GLY A 841 3.88 -26.96 -24.89
N ALA A 842 4.62 -25.94 -25.32
CA ALA A 842 5.94 -25.65 -24.81
C ALA A 842 5.97 -24.50 -23.79
N GLY A 843 4.82 -23.96 -23.42
CA GLY A 843 4.69 -22.81 -22.50
C GLY A 843 3.78 -23.09 -21.33
N HIS A 844 3.44 -22.05 -20.60
CA HIS A 844 2.73 -22.11 -19.31
C HIS A 844 1.61 -21.09 -19.21
N VAL A 845 0.48 -21.49 -18.68
CA VAL A 845 -0.59 -20.60 -18.22
C VAL A 845 -0.53 -20.56 -16.69
N LEU A 846 -0.16 -19.42 -16.14
CA LEU A 846 0.01 -19.19 -14.71
C LEU A 846 -1.12 -18.29 -14.22
N LEU A 847 -1.92 -18.77 -13.25
CA LEU A 847 -2.98 -17.99 -12.64
C LEU A 847 -2.71 -17.83 -11.15
N TYR A 848 -2.63 -16.58 -10.71
CA TYR A 848 -2.49 -16.17 -9.30
C TYR A 848 -3.81 -15.57 -8.83
N LEU A 849 -4.40 -16.16 -7.80
CA LEU A 849 -5.70 -15.71 -7.28
C LEU A 849 -5.64 -14.34 -6.60
N SER A 850 -4.46 -13.93 -6.19
CA SER A 850 -4.17 -12.60 -5.67
C SER A 850 -2.98 -11.99 -6.38
N ASP A 851 -2.85 -10.67 -6.36
CA ASP A 851 -1.69 -9.97 -6.91
C ASP A 851 -0.55 -9.95 -5.87
N PRO A 852 0.58 -10.64 -6.11
CA PRO A 852 1.74 -10.61 -5.22
C PRO A 852 2.33 -9.21 -5.03
N THR A 853 2.11 -8.30 -5.98
CA THR A 853 2.69 -6.95 -5.96
C THR A 853 1.78 -5.90 -5.33
N PHE A 854 0.55 -6.28 -4.94
CA PHE A 854 -0.47 -5.39 -4.39
C PHE A 854 0.08 -4.43 -3.34
N ARG A 855 -0.01 -3.13 -3.61
CA ARG A 855 0.46 -2.02 -2.75
C ARG A 855 1.91 -2.18 -2.25
N ASN A 856 2.75 -2.98 -2.91
CA ASN A 856 4.09 -3.37 -2.42
C ASN A 856 4.08 -3.92 -0.97
N LEU A 857 2.98 -4.55 -0.57
CA LEU A 857 2.76 -5.03 0.81
C LEU A 857 3.20 -6.48 1.00
N TRP A 858 2.80 -7.38 0.09
CA TRP A 858 2.96 -8.84 0.26
C TRP A 858 4.32 -9.35 -0.21
N ARG A 859 5.40 -8.86 0.42
CA ARG A 859 6.79 -9.17 0.04
C ARG A 859 7.11 -10.67 0.05
N GLY A 860 6.45 -11.44 0.92
CA GLY A 860 6.58 -12.89 0.99
C GLY A 860 6.14 -13.62 -0.29
N LEU A 861 5.25 -13.03 -1.09
CA LEU A 861 4.73 -13.59 -2.34
C LEU A 861 5.51 -13.19 -3.58
N ASN A 862 6.38 -12.17 -3.51
CA ASN A 862 7.14 -11.66 -4.66
C ASN A 862 7.86 -12.78 -5.41
N ARG A 863 8.43 -13.72 -4.68
CA ARG A 863 9.20 -14.85 -5.23
C ARG A 863 8.37 -15.76 -6.13
N LEU A 864 7.06 -15.90 -5.85
CA LEU A 864 6.14 -16.63 -6.75
C LEU A 864 6.08 -15.98 -8.13
N LEU A 865 5.93 -14.65 -8.18
CA LEU A 865 5.86 -13.92 -9.46
C LEU A 865 7.23 -13.89 -10.15
N ILE A 866 8.32 -13.67 -9.40
CA ILE A 866 9.69 -13.74 -9.94
C ILE A 866 9.92 -15.10 -10.60
N ASN A 867 9.49 -16.18 -9.95
CA ASN A 867 9.61 -17.53 -10.47
C ASN A 867 8.80 -17.74 -11.76
N GLY A 868 7.58 -17.22 -11.81
CA GLY A 868 6.75 -17.25 -13.02
C GLY A 868 7.43 -16.53 -14.20
N ILE A 869 8.03 -15.36 -13.95
CA ILE A 869 8.73 -14.56 -14.95
C ILE A 869 10.02 -15.22 -15.41
N LEU A 870 10.80 -15.76 -14.48
CA LEU A 870 12.15 -16.27 -14.75
C LEU A 870 12.16 -17.67 -15.32
N PHE A 871 11.34 -18.54 -14.78
CA PHE A 871 11.32 -19.97 -15.16
C PHE A 871 10.26 -20.30 -16.19
N GLY A 872 9.09 -19.65 -16.18
CA GLY A 872 7.99 -19.90 -17.10
C GLY A 872 8.38 -19.94 -18.59
N PRO A 873 9.15 -18.96 -19.13
CA PRO A 873 9.56 -19.00 -20.52
C PRO A 873 10.73 -19.95 -20.82
N SER A 874 11.30 -20.62 -19.82
CA SER A 874 12.56 -21.34 -19.91
C SER A 874 12.38 -22.84 -20.15
N ARG A 875 11.29 -23.26 -20.75
CA ARG A 875 11.00 -24.64 -21.18
C ARG A 875 11.58 -25.76 -20.28
N THR A 876 10.81 -26.76 -19.88
CA THR A 876 11.24 -27.99 -19.21
C THR A 876 11.18 -28.04 -17.68
N TYR A 877 10.43 -27.18 -17.06
CA TYR A 877 10.20 -27.29 -15.60
C TYR A 877 8.88 -28.05 -15.28
N GLY A 878 8.13 -28.50 -16.27
CA GLY A 878 6.85 -29.21 -16.11
C GLY A 878 6.74 -30.54 -16.82
N ASP A 879 7.78 -31.02 -17.44
CA ASP A 879 7.76 -32.26 -18.24
C ASP A 879 8.25 -33.49 -17.48
N GLU A 880 8.27 -33.51 -16.13
CA GLU A 880 8.64 -34.69 -15.33
C GLU A 880 7.60 -35.00 -14.25
#